data_547fc727d182c7d24819b38235e3ae42
#
_entry.id   547fc727d182c7d24819b38235e3ae42
#
_cell.length_a   1.000
_cell.length_b   1.000
_cell.length_c   1.000
_cell.angle_alpha   90.00
_cell.angle_beta   90.00
_cell.angle_gamma   90.00
#
_symmetry.space_group_name_H-M   'P 1'
#
loop_
_entity.id
_entity.type
_entity.pdbx_description
1 polymer ?
#
loop_
_entity_poly.entity_id
_entity_poly.type
_entity_poly.pdbx_seq_one_letter_code
_entity_poly.pdbx_strand_id
1 'polypeptide(L)'
;MATPKRSGHARLKAALVLRDALAAELGIPLSAAMAQLRTVESNIGAAQGLTDGKYLEAIGSVCSGDAAHLSALDAEVRQACGRVRFAPRYAQYLALMLFAHWVHAQLDDAAAFLVRLNAYLEAHKPKGEAVTEFVEADLQLAAFWMATAAGKTHVLHACLALLEKRRTWDRLIVITPTESLTRQHADKLRELLAWEVFAYPMDGDASAMGRLPPDAVIVLDINKLATEKKGDGVTVPTSVFADGRNLVFVDEGHKGQKSEASMWKALQADLAGIDAPMPAHRGLLIEFSATFGQVAEGEHAFDRYAKAVVFDYAYDRFHQDRYGKDFWHMRIQAKEEAIVTAQQQTMTAALLAYWHQLACFRSAEGKQAAASLGLQVAAPLWVLLGLSVIGSSKNDSDKQQTSDVVEVLIYLTTMLAHPEKLTASLGQLLTAATVGTDMLPTEVRLATMGWKNDALAERVLADCFSWQQGDKPVQRIIKAATGELGLGLLRGDTSHYYGVVNVGDAAGLKKSLESAKLSVEDDAMSSSLFAELDAPGSGLNVLIGSRRFAEGWDNYRASSLTLLRLGQGEGSLIIQMFGRVVRFAGVGGNGKRLETPPEVLAPLQTAYVFGLKSGYLDTFLQSLIDNGVPDAKRIECDVHKHAPPVLRSVRAIAPPAHDFHVSATGSGWLAGVNKVKVSLTASIATSKLKDGNVSALQGMVGQDITAEFKQWTVLLDRDAVYREMVEWKRTQRWWNFAFDAQAIDSALASEKFEILGLPGMLAVRETTDLARLNRLASTVVRRLFEGAYRKQENRKSRYALIAAHESGIPEQYYKEVQNAS
;
A
#
# COMPACT_ATOMS: atom_id res chain seq x y z
N MET A 1 -18.71 29.83 7.87
CA MET A 1 -17.85 29.13 6.90
C MET A 1 -17.35 27.90 7.61
N ALA A 2 -17.76 26.70 7.20
CA ALA A 2 -17.21 25.47 7.74
C ALA A 2 -15.76 25.37 7.25
N THR A 3 -14.81 25.26 8.16
CA THR A 3 -13.40 25.01 7.87
C THR A 3 -13.32 23.76 6.98
N PRO A 4 -12.62 23.78 5.86
CA PRO A 4 -12.47 22.58 5.03
C PRO A 4 -11.92 21.45 5.89
N LYS A 5 -12.51 20.27 5.78
CA LYS A 5 -12.12 19.08 6.56
C LYS A 5 -10.68 18.74 6.17
N ARG A 6 -9.79 18.73 7.15
CA ARG A 6 -8.40 18.31 6.92
C ARG A 6 -8.37 16.87 6.45
N SER A 7 -7.49 16.57 5.50
CA SER A 7 -7.25 15.17 5.08
C SER A 7 -6.72 14.32 6.22
N GLY A 8 -6.88 13.01 6.15
CA GLY A 8 -6.35 12.07 7.14
C GLY A 8 -4.85 12.26 7.36
N HIS A 9 -4.10 12.60 6.30
CA HIS A 9 -2.69 12.94 6.37
C HIS A 9 -2.41 14.17 7.25
N ALA A 10 -3.09 15.28 6.98
CA ALA A 10 -2.89 16.52 7.74
C ALA A 10 -3.36 16.39 9.21
N ARG A 11 -4.43 15.60 9.43
CA ARG A 11 -4.92 15.26 10.76
C ARG A 11 -3.87 14.48 11.55
N LEU A 12 -3.39 13.38 11.00
CA LEU A 12 -2.40 12.52 11.66
C LEU A 12 -1.09 13.28 11.93
N LYS A 13 -0.61 14.05 10.96
CA LYS A 13 0.62 14.85 11.12
C LYS A 13 0.54 15.86 12.27
N ALA A 14 -0.64 16.40 12.54
CA ALA A 14 -0.89 17.34 13.64
C ALA A 14 -1.11 16.65 15.00
N ALA A 15 -1.20 15.31 15.03
CA ALA A 15 -1.56 14.54 16.22
C ALA A 15 -0.60 13.37 16.50
N LEU A 16 0.68 13.50 16.17
CA LEU A 16 1.70 12.46 16.42
C LEU A 16 2.16 12.52 17.88
N VAL A 17 1.28 12.10 18.78
CA VAL A 17 1.46 12.25 20.23
C VAL A 17 2.69 11.52 20.74
N LEU A 18 2.92 10.27 20.32
CA LEU A 18 4.10 9.52 20.75
C LEU A 18 5.40 10.20 20.32
N ARG A 19 5.51 10.60 19.04
CA ARG A 19 6.68 11.33 18.52
C ARG A 19 7.00 12.57 19.36
N ASP A 20 5.96 13.37 19.62
CA ASP A 20 6.12 14.66 20.28
C ASP A 20 6.44 14.46 21.77
N ALA A 21 5.88 13.44 22.42
CA ALA A 21 6.22 13.07 23.80
C ALA A 21 7.67 12.62 23.92
N LEU A 22 8.15 11.72 23.03
CA LEU A 22 9.55 11.26 23.02
C LEU A 22 10.52 12.42 22.79
N ALA A 23 10.21 13.32 21.86
CA ALA A 23 11.00 14.49 21.60
C ALA A 23 11.04 15.45 22.81
N ALA A 24 9.91 15.62 23.51
CA ALA A 24 9.83 16.43 24.73
C ALA A 24 10.63 15.81 25.88
N GLU A 25 10.56 14.49 26.10
CA GLU A 25 11.36 13.79 27.12
C GLU A 25 12.85 13.93 26.87
N LEU A 26 13.29 13.93 25.62
CA LEU A 26 14.69 14.17 25.22
C LEU A 26 15.07 15.66 25.19
N GLY A 27 14.13 16.57 25.40
CA GLY A 27 14.34 18.00 25.26
C GLY A 27 14.73 18.43 23.84
N ILE A 28 14.30 17.67 22.81
CA ILE A 28 14.62 17.92 21.40
C ILE A 28 13.53 18.75 20.73
N PRO A 29 13.74 20.03 20.42
CA PRO A 29 12.83 20.82 19.60
C PRO A 29 12.95 20.36 18.15
N LEU A 30 12.08 19.43 17.70
CA LEU A 30 12.21 18.71 16.43
C LEU A 30 12.49 19.61 15.22
N SER A 31 11.79 20.72 15.08
CA SER A 31 11.97 21.63 13.95
C SER A 31 13.35 22.30 13.94
N ALA A 32 13.83 22.75 15.10
CA ALA A 32 15.15 23.35 15.22
C ALA A 32 16.27 22.31 15.06
N ALA A 33 16.10 21.13 15.68
CA ALA A 33 17.05 20.02 15.56
C ALA A 33 17.19 19.57 14.11
N MET A 34 16.08 19.41 13.38
CA MET A 34 16.10 19.05 11.95
C MET A 34 16.80 20.13 11.11
N ALA A 35 16.60 21.40 11.39
CA ALA A 35 17.28 22.49 10.67
C ALA A 35 18.81 22.46 10.90
N GLN A 36 19.25 22.28 12.13
CA GLN A 36 20.68 22.16 12.45
C GLN A 36 21.32 20.92 11.82
N LEU A 37 20.66 19.78 11.95
CA LEU A 37 21.15 18.52 11.38
C LEU A 37 21.25 18.59 9.86
N ARG A 38 20.28 19.24 9.19
CA ARG A 38 20.29 19.48 7.74
C ARG A 38 21.51 20.32 7.32
N THR A 39 21.83 21.34 8.08
CA THR A 39 23.02 22.19 7.86
C THR A 39 24.31 21.40 7.98
N VAL A 40 24.42 20.58 9.04
CA VAL A 40 25.60 19.71 9.22
C VAL A 40 25.73 18.71 8.07
N GLU A 41 24.63 18.07 7.66
CA GLU A 41 24.66 17.11 6.54
C GLU A 41 25.07 17.79 5.22
N SER A 42 24.68 19.03 4.99
CA SER A 42 25.08 19.78 3.81
C SER A 42 26.58 20.07 3.77
N ASN A 43 27.20 20.22 4.94
CA ASN A 43 28.62 20.49 5.08
C ASN A 43 29.50 19.24 5.02
N ILE A 44 28.99 18.06 5.38
CA ILE A 44 29.74 16.80 5.41
C ILE A 44 29.90 16.18 4.01
N GLY A 45 29.09 16.60 3.04
CA GLY A 45 29.11 16.05 1.69
C GLY A 45 28.29 14.75 1.54
N ALA A 46 28.10 14.34 0.30
CA ALA A 46 27.05 13.42 -0.11
C ALA A 46 27.20 11.97 0.35
N ALA A 47 28.43 11.51 0.54
CA ALA A 47 28.72 10.08 0.75
C ALA A 47 28.88 9.69 2.22
N GLN A 48 28.96 10.65 3.11
CA GLN A 48 29.25 10.40 4.52
C GLN A 48 28.01 10.69 5.36
N GLY A 49 27.37 9.65 5.87
CA GLY A 49 26.45 9.76 6.97
C GLY A 49 27.18 9.89 8.31
N LEU A 50 26.47 9.67 9.38
CA LEU A 50 26.95 9.79 10.74
C LEU A 50 28.14 8.85 11.02
N THR A 51 29.36 9.40 11.14
CA THR A 51 30.53 8.61 11.53
C THR A 51 31.28 9.18 12.73
N ASP A 52 31.09 10.46 13.06
CA ASP A 52 32.01 11.20 13.94
C ASP A 52 31.36 12.04 15.07
N GLY A 53 30.08 11.82 15.37
CA GLY A 53 29.38 12.54 16.46
C GLY A 53 28.92 13.96 16.12
N LYS A 54 29.12 14.46 14.91
CA LYS A 54 28.72 15.81 14.51
C LYS A 54 27.19 16.05 14.60
N TYR A 55 26.41 15.01 14.41
CA TYR A 55 24.96 15.13 14.60
C TYR A 55 24.62 15.33 16.08
N LEU A 56 25.29 14.63 16.98
CA LEU A 56 25.10 14.85 18.42
C LEU A 56 25.49 16.27 18.84
N GLU A 57 26.63 16.81 18.37
CA GLU A 57 27.04 18.20 18.61
C GLU A 57 25.98 19.20 18.11
N ALA A 58 25.44 18.97 16.90
CA ALA A 58 24.42 19.82 16.34
C ALA A 58 23.12 19.79 17.16
N ILE A 59 22.66 18.62 17.57
CA ILE A 59 21.50 18.47 18.46
C ILE A 59 21.78 19.14 19.81
N GLY A 60 22.93 18.91 20.40
CA GLY A 60 23.32 19.47 21.69
C GLY A 60 23.28 21.00 21.75
N SER A 61 23.47 21.68 20.61
CA SER A 61 23.36 23.14 20.53
C SER A 61 21.93 23.69 20.67
N VAL A 62 20.90 22.87 20.45
CA VAL A 62 19.49 23.29 20.44
C VAL A 62 18.63 22.53 21.47
N CYS A 63 19.14 21.44 22.03
CA CYS A 63 18.43 20.60 22.99
C CYS A 63 18.60 21.12 24.42
N SER A 64 17.58 20.92 25.23
CA SER A 64 17.56 21.20 26.67
C SER A 64 17.63 19.94 27.54
N GLY A 65 17.73 18.75 26.90
CA GLY A 65 17.72 17.47 27.60
C GLY A 65 19.05 17.11 28.27
N ASP A 66 19.06 15.96 28.96
CA ASP A 66 20.26 15.43 29.59
C ASP A 66 21.31 15.01 28.54
N ALA A 67 22.44 15.71 28.54
CA ALA A 67 23.53 15.47 27.61
C ALA A 67 24.15 14.07 27.76
N ALA A 68 24.18 13.51 28.97
CA ALA A 68 24.70 12.17 29.20
C ALA A 68 23.80 11.11 28.57
N HIS A 69 22.49 11.27 28.75
CA HIS A 69 21.49 10.37 28.12
C HIS A 69 21.52 10.47 26.59
N LEU A 70 21.55 11.67 26.03
CA LEU A 70 21.68 11.87 24.58
C LEU A 70 22.97 11.25 24.02
N SER A 71 24.09 11.36 24.74
CA SER A 71 25.35 10.74 24.34
C SER A 71 25.31 9.22 24.38
N ALA A 72 24.63 8.63 25.36
CA ALA A 72 24.43 7.19 25.45
C ALA A 72 23.60 6.67 24.29
N LEU A 73 22.47 7.35 23.97
CA LEU A 73 21.61 6.98 22.81
C LEU A 73 22.36 7.11 21.49
N ASP A 74 23.15 8.19 21.30
CA ASP A 74 23.99 8.38 20.10
C ASP A 74 24.98 7.22 19.93
N ALA A 75 25.66 6.82 21.03
CA ALA A 75 26.60 5.72 20.99
C ALA A 75 25.91 4.40 20.56
N GLU A 76 24.71 4.12 21.06
CA GLU A 76 23.94 2.96 20.67
C GLU A 76 23.50 3.00 19.21
N VAL A 77 22.96 4.14 18.76
CA VAL A 77 22.56 4.33 17.36
C VAL A 77 23.74 4.14 16.43
N ARG A 78 24.91 4.73 16.75
CA ARG A 78 26.13 4.53 15.96
C ARG A 78 26.60 3.08 15.97
N GLN A 79 26.52 2.39 17.10
CA GLN A 79 26.88 0.98 17.19
C GLN A 79 25.95 0.11 16.33
N ALA A 80 24.63 0.33 16.41
CA ALA A 80 23.64 -0.39 15.59
C ALA A 80 23.85 -0.13 14.10
N CYS A 81 24.02 1.14 13.73
CA CYS A 81 24.31 1.52 12.35
C CYS A 81 25.61 0.92 11.84
N GLY A 82 26.66 0.87 12.65
CA GLY A 82 27.94 0.24 12.31
C GLY A 82 27.79 -1.26 12.05
N ARG A 83 26.96 -1.95 12.82
CA ARG A 83 26.66 -3.39 12.61
C ARG A 83 26.01 -3.66 11.25
N VAL A 84 25.09 -2.81 10.84
CA VAL A 84 24.39 -2.92 9.54
C VAL A 84 25.10 -2.16 8.41
N ARG A 85 26.33 -1.71 8.62
CA ARG A 85 27.13 -0.92 7.65
C ARG A 85 26.34 0.23 7.05
N PHE A 86 25.57 0.90 7.88
CA PHE A 86 24.67 1.98 7.49
C PHE A 86 25.14 3.31 8.06
N ALA A 87 25.28 4.31 7.20
CA ALA A 87 25.56 5.69 7.58
C ALA A 87 24.25 6.51 7.45
N PRO A 88 23.53 6.76 8.55
CA PRO A 88 22.24 7.40 8.48
C PRO A 88 22.32 8.86 8.06
N ARG A 89 21.39 9.31 7.26
CA ARG A 89 21.12 10.72 7.02
C ARG A 89 20.48 11.34 8.26
N TYR A 90 20.48 12.67 8.34
CA TYR A 90 20.02 13.39 9.53
C TYR A 90 18.62 12.96 10.00
N ALA A 91 17.68 12.77 9.06
CA ALA A 91 16.32 12.34 9.40
C ALA A 91 16.27 10.91 9.90
N GLN A 92 17.06 10.02 9.31
CA GLN A 92 17.20 8.63 9.75
C GLN A 92 17.89 8.55 11.12
N TYR A 93 18.90 9.38 11.36
CA TYR A 93 19.55 9.49 12.65
C TYR A 93 18.56 9.91 13.74
N LEU A 94 17.80 10.97 13.50
CA LEU A 94 16.82 11.46 14.47
C LEU A 94 15.70 10.44 14.72
N ALA A 95 15.27 9.73 13.68
CA ALA A 95 14.34 8.62 13.82
C ALA A 95 14.88 7.51 14.73
N LEU A 96 16.14 7.15 14.57
CA LEU A 96 16.81 6.14 15.40
C LEU A 96 17.06 6.61 16.83
N MET A 97 17.38 7.90 17.05
CA MET A 97 17.51 8.48 18.39
C MET A 97 16.19 8.40 19.17
N LEU A 98 15.08 8.84 18.57
CA LEU A 98 13.76 8.74 19.19
C LEU A 98 13.35 7.29 19.43
N PHE A 99 13.67 6.40 18.50
CA PHE A 99 13.38 4.98 18.65
C PHE A 99 14.23 4.33 19.76
N ALA A 100 15.51 4.64 19.85
CA ALA A 100 16.36 4.15 20.92
C ALA A 100 15.83 4.60 22.30
N HIS A 101 15.37 5.85 22.40
CA HIS A 101 14.73 6.35 23.62
C HIS A 101 13.42 5.61 23.93
N TRP A 102 12.56 5.40 22.93
CA TRP A 102 11.35 4.60 23.06
C TRP A 102 11.66 3.19 23.55
N VAL A 103 12.70 2.55 23.00
CA VAL A 103 13.14 1.20 23.41
C VAL A 103 13.54 1.19 24.90
N HIS A 104 14.32 2.18 25.36
CA HIS A 104 14.67 2.30 26.78
C HIS A 104 13.42 2.49 27.64
N ALA A 105 12.59 3.47 27.32
CA ALA A 105 11.41 3.79 28.11
C ALA A 105 10.43 2.62 28.21
N GLN A 106 10.21 1.89 27.10
CA GLN A 106 9.28 0.76 27.05
C GLN A 106 9.86 -0.50 27.73
N LEU A 107 11.17 -0.79 27.56
CA LEU A 107 11.76 -2.03 28.08
C LEU A 107 12.22 -1.94 29.53
N ASP A 108 12.63 -0.75 30.00
CA ASP A 108 13.18 -0.55 31.33
C ASP A 108 12.08 -0.32 32.37
N ASP A 109 11.07 0.54 32.06
CA ASP A 109 9.93 0.82 32.93
C ASP A 109 8.69 1.23 32.14
N ALA A 110 8.00 0.22 31.58
CA ALA A 110 6.79 0.42 30.77
C ALA A 110 5.66 1.10 31.56
N ALA A 111 5.52 0.79 32.86
CA ALA A 111 4.46 1.39 33.67
C ALA A 111 4.66 2.89 33.90
N ALA A 112 5.88 3.30 34.27
CA ALA A 112 6.18 4.72 34.39
C ALA A 112 6.13 5.43 33.03
N PHE A 113 6.54 4.77 31.95
CA PHE A 113 6.44 5.33 30.60
C PHE A 113 4.97 5.58 30.21
N LEU A 114 4.07 4.63 30.48
CA LEU A 114 2.63 4.78 30.25
C LEU A 114 2.05 6.00 30.98
N VAL A 115 2.42 6.19 32.25
CA VAL A 115 1.99 7.36 33.04
C VAL A 115 2.48 8.66 32.41
N ARG A 116 3.75 8.72 31.98
CA ARG A 116 4.32 9.92 31.33
C ARG A 116 3.63 10.24 30.00
N LEU A 117 3.35 9.23 29.15
CA LEU A 117 2.65 9.42 27.89
C LEU A 117 1.23 9.96 28.09
N ASN A 118 0.48 9.43 29.06
CA ASN A 118 -0.87 9.91 29.36
C ASN A 118 -0.85 11.33 29.97
N ALA A 119 0.13 11.64 30.81
CA ALA A 119 0.34 13.00 31.31
C ALA A 119 0.68 13.98 30.18
N TYR A 120 1.52 13.57 29.23
CA TYR A 120 1.83 14.38 28.04
C TYR A 120 0.59 14.60 27.17
N LEU A 121 -0.19 13.55 26.89
CA LEU A 121 -1.43 13.63 26.11
C LEU A 121 -2.43 14.58 26.74
N GLU A 122 -2.62 14.50 28.06
CA GLU A 122 -3.55 15.39 28.79
C GLU A 122 -3.11 16.86 28.68
N ALA A 123 -1.80 17.12 28.79
CA ALA A 123 -1.24 18.47 28.72
C ALA A 123 -1.22 19.05 27.28
N HIS A 124 -1.15 18.18 26.26
CA HIS A 124 -0.93 18.58 24.86
C HIS A 124 -1.98 17.96 23.92
N LYS A 125 -3.26 17.96 24.33
CA LYS A 125 -4.35 17.40 23.49
C LYS A 125 -4.35 17.99 22.08
N PRO A 126 -4.34 17.17 21.04
CA PRO A 126 -4.41 17.66 19.66
C PRO A 126 -5.70 18.45 19.43
N LYS A 127 -5.59 19.67 18.90
CA LYS A 127 -6.74 20.55 18.67
C LYS A 127 -7.68 19.98 17.61
N GLY A 128 -8.91 19.69 18.02
CA GLY A 128 -9.98 19.22 17.12
C GLY A 128 -9.91 17.73 16.77
N GLU A 129 -9.00 16.97 17.35
CA GLU A 129 -8.85 15.51 17.14
C GLU A 129 -8.96 14.77 18.49
N ALA A 130 -9.66 13.65 18.49
CA ALA A 130 -9.79 12.80 19.66
C ALA A 130 -8.75 11.67 19.59
N VAL A 131 -7.73 11.76 20.42
CA VAL A 131 -6.78 10.66 20.69
C VAL A 131 -7.12 10.08 22.05
N THR A 132 -7.28 8.75 22.10
CA THR A 132 -7.59 8.03 23.34
C THR A 132 -6.35 7.91 24.23
N GLU A 133 -6.55 7.70 25.53
CA GLU A 133 -5.45 7.42 26.45
C GLU A 133 -4.64 6.21 25.99
N PHE A 134 -3.34 6.27 26.25
CA PHE A 134 -2.45 5.13 26.03
C PHE A 134 -2.78 3.99 27.00
N VAL A 135 -2.72 2.77 26.48
CA VAL A 135 -2.84 1.53 27.26
C VAL A 135 -1.59 0.69 27.07
N GLU A 136 -1.39 -0.33 27.90
CA GLU A 136 -0.19 -1.20 27.83
C GLU A 136 0.04 -1.77 26.42
N ALA A 137 -1.02 -2.14 25.71
CA ALA A 137 -0.94 -2.65 24.35
C ALA A 137 -0.36 -1.65 23.36
N ASP A 138 -0.58 -0.34 23.54
CA ASP A 138 -0.03 0.69 22.69
C ASP A 138 1.50 0.77 22.82
N LEU A 139 2.06 0.44 23.98
CA LEU A 139 3.51 0.43 24.20
C LEU A 139 4.24 -0.70 23.46
N GLN A 140 3.52 -1.71 22.97
CA GLN A 140 4.09 -2.79 22.18
C GLN A 140 4.19 -2.44 20.68
N LEU A 141 3.73 -1.26 20.28
CA LEU A 141 3.68 -0.83 18.89
C LEU A 141 4.51 0.43 18.67
N ALA A 142 5.41 0.39 17.70
CA ALA A 142 6.08 1.55 17.15
C ALA A 142 5.90 1.62 15.63
N ALA A 143 5.83 2.83 15.08
CA ALA A 143 5.68 3.02 13.64
C ALA A 143 6.60 4.13 13.11
N PHE A 144 7.12 3.94 11.90
CA PHE A 144 7.92 4.92 11.18
C PHE A 144 7.19 5.36 9.92
N TRP A 145 6.78 6.61 9.90
CA TRP A 145 6.13 7.20 8.73
C TRP A 145 7.17 7.90 7.86
N MET A 146 7.70 7.18 6.89
CA MET A 146 8.81 7.66 6.04
C MET A 146 8.46 7.55 4.56
N ALA A 147 8.81 8.57 3.78
CA ALA A 147 8.59 8.58 2.34
C ALA A 147 9.18 7.35 1.63
N THR A 148 8.61 6.96 0.50
CA THR A 148 9.25 5.99 -0.38
C THR A 148 10.63 6.53 -0.80
N ALA A 149 11.63 5.68 -0.85
CA ALA A 149 13.03 6.03 -1.10
C ALA A 149 13.75 6.82 0.03
N ALA A 150 13.10 7.09 1.18
CA ALA A 150 13.76 7.69 2.35
C ALA A 150 14.66 6.70 3.14
N GLY A 151 14.87 5.49 2.63
CA GLY A 151 15.75 4.49 3.24
C GLY A 151 15.11 3.69 4.38
N LYS A 152 13.79 3.49 4.36
CA LYS A 152 13.04 2.68 5.36
C LYS A 152 13.71 1.34 5.69
N THR A 153 14.12 0.60 4.67
CA THR A 153 14.77 -0.71 4.83
C THR A 153 16.04 -0.65 5.68
N HIS A 154 16.85 0.39 5.50
CA HIS A 154 18.08 0.57 6.32
C HIS A 154 17.77 0.93 7.76
N VAL A 155 16.75 1.81 7.97
CA VAL A 155 16.28 2.16 9.32
C VAL A 155 15.69 0.92 10.00
N LEU A 156 14.91 0.09 9.29
CA LEU A 156 14.37 -1.18 9.79
C LEU A 156 15.51 -2.09 10.28
N HIS A 157 16.55 -2.29 9.46
CA HIS A 157 17.66 -3.14 9.84
C HIS A 157 18.46 -2.56 11.03
N ALA A 158 18.59 -1.23 11.11
CA ALA A 158 19.22 -0.59 12.27
C ALA A 158 18.37 -0.74 13.55
N CYS A 159 17.06 -0.60 13.46
CA CYS A 159 16.13 -0.86 14.56
C CYS A 159 16.20 -2.32 15.05
N LEU A 160 16.31 -3.27 14.12
CA LEU A 160 16.49 -4.67 14.46
C LEU A 160 17.82 -4.88 15.21
N ALA A 161 18.90 -4.25 14.75
CA ALA A 161 20.21 -4.30 15.42
C ALA A 161 20.23 -3.64 16.81
N LEU A 162 19.38 -2.61 17.04
CA LEU A 162 19.19 -1.99 18.35
C LEU A 162 18.47 -2.92 19.32
N LEU A 163 17.45 -3.63 18.86
CA LEU A 163 16.56 -4.43 19.70
C LEU A 163 17.07 -5.86 19.95
N GLU A 164 17.82 -6.44 19.01
CA GLU A 164 18.24 -7.85 19.05
C GLU A 164 18.86 -8.24 20.40
N LYS A 165 19.72 -7.39 20.99
CA LYS A 165 20.44 -7.68 22.24
C LYS A 165 19.82 -7.08 23.50
N ARG A 166 18.74 -6.31 23.36
CA ARG A 166 18.12 -5.62 24.50
C ARG A 166 17.32 -6.55 25.40
N ARG A 167 16.83 -7.63 24.84
CA ARG A 167 16.01 -8.64 25.54
C ARG A 167 16.22 -9.99 24.89
N THR A 168 15.92 -11.08 25.59
CA THR A 168 15.83 -12.39 24.96
C THR A 168 14.53 -12.46 24.16
N TRP A 169 14.65 -12.57 22.87
CA TRP A 169 13.54 -12.79 21.93
C TRP A 169 13.53 -14.27 21.56
N ASP A 170 12.34 -14.85 21.46
CA ASP A 170 12.19 -16.22 20.99
C ASP A 170 12.32 -16.28 19.47
N ARG A 171 11.90 -15.21 18.78
CA ARG A 171 12.00 -15.10 17.31
C ARG A 171 12.16 -13.65 16.88
N LEU A 172 12.98 -13.46 15.84
CA LEU A 172 13.12 -12.20 15.11
C LEU A 172 12.43 -12.33 13.75
N ILE A 173 11.40 -11.56 13.46
CA ILE A 173 10.54 -11.75 12.30
C ILE A 173 10.44 -10.46 11.50
N VAL A 174 10.69 -10.55 10.19
CA VAL A 174 10.46 -9.47 9.23
C VAL A 174 9.34 -9.88 8.28
N ILE A 175 8.24 -9.16 8.30
CA ILE A 175 7.09 -9.37 7.43
C ILE A 175 7.17 -8.40 6.26
N THR A 176 7.03 -8.92 5.06
CA THR A 176 7.03 -8.16 3.82
C THR A 176 5.72 -8.36 3.06
N PRO A 177 5.34 -7.42 2.18
CA PRO A 177 4.10 -7.55 1.43
C PRO A 177 4.18 -8.49 0.23
N THR A 178 5.37 -8.89 -0.20
CA THR A 178 5.59 -9.74 -1.38
C THR A 178 6.84 -10.60 -1.25
N GLU A 179 6.87 -11.73 -1.94
CA GLU A 179 8.00 -12.64 -1.99
C GLU A 179 9.28 -11.99 -2.56
N SER A 180 9.14 -11.07 -3.51
CA SER A 180 10.27 -10.30 -4.05
C SER A 180 10.95 -9.45 -2.98
N LEU A 181 10.16 -8.76 -2.13
CA LEU A 181 10.70 -8.00 -1.00
C LEU A 181 11.24 -8.91 0.10
N THR A 182 10.63 -10.08 0.33
CA THR A 182 11.18 -11.10 1.23
C THR A 182 12.61 -11.46 0.83
N ARG A 183 12.81 -11.77 -0.45
CA ARG A 183 14.15 -12.07 -0.99
C ARG A 183 15.11 -10.90 -0.83
N GLN A 184 14.69 -9.69 -1.18
CA GLN A 184 15.53 -8.50 -1.07
C GLN A 184 15.97 -8.21 0.37
N HIS A 185 15.06 -8.34 1.36
CA HIS A 185 15.41 -8.19 2.77
C HIS A 185 16.37 -9.29 3.23
N ALA A 186 16.07 -10.55 2.87
CA ALA A 186 16.91 -11.68 3.26
C ALA A 186 18.33 -11.57 2.69
N ASP A 187 18.48 -11.23 1.41
CA ASP A 187 19.78 -11.08 0.77
C ASP A 187 20.58 -9.95 1.40
N LYS A 188 19.95 -8.80 1.68
CA LYS A 188 20.62 -7.69 2.37
C LYS A 188 21.03 -8.04 3.80
N LEU A 189 20.18 -8.71 4.56
CA LEU A 189 20.50 -9.13 5.92
C LEU A 189 21.63 -10.14 5.94
N ARG A 190 21.70 -11.08 5.00
CA ARG A 190 22.82 -12.02 4.85
C ARG A 190 24.13 -11.34 4.47
N GLU A 191 24.06 -10.37 3.56
CA GLU A 191 25.24 -9.62 3.09
C GLU A 191 25.82 -8.73 4.19
N LEU A 192 24.95 -8.01 4.92
CA LEU A 192 25.34 -6.96 5.87
C LEU A 192 25.70 -7.51 7.24
N LEU A 193 25.04 -8.59 7.64
CA LEU A 193 25.13 -9.13 8.99
C LEU A 193 25.50 -10.61 8.87
N ALA A 194 26.41 -11.04 9.72
CA ALA A 194 26.70 -12.47 9.90
C ALA A 194 25.52 -13.18 10.66
N TRP A 195 24.28 -12.80 10.35
CA TRP A 195 23.08 -13.38 10.95
C TRP A 195 22.61 -14.57 10.13
N GLU A 196 22.09 -15.57 10.83
CA GLU A 196 21.36 -16.62 10.17
C GLU A 196 20.00 -16.08 9.74
N VAL A 197 19.72 -16.11 8.44
CA VAL A 197 18.50 -15.55 7.85
C VAL A 197 17.75 -16.65 7.13
N PHE A 198 16.51 -16.87 7.54
CA PHE A 198 15.60 -17.83 6.95
C PHE A 198 14.50 -17.10 6.17
N ALA A 199 14.55 -17.18 4.86
CA ALA A 199 13.54 -16.61 3.97
C ALA A 199 12.49 -17.66 3.62
N TYR A 200 11.27 -17.50 4.12
CA TYR A 200 10.18 -18.44 3.87
C TYR A 200 9.36 -18.06 2.62
N PRO A 201 9.00 -18.99 1.73
CA PRO A 201 9.29 -20.44 1.74
C PRO A 201 10.57 -20.83 0.98
N MET A 202 11.45 -19.90 0.62
CA MET A 202 12.61 -20.11 -0.26
C MET A 202 13.66 -21.04 0.37
N ASP A 203 13.90 -20.95 1.68
CA ASP A 203 14.95 -21.68 2.38
C ASP A 203 14.44 -22.98 3.03
N GLY A 204 13.15 -23.26 2.93
CA GLY A 204 12.56 -24.49 3.49
C GLY A 204 11.08 -24.37 3.83
N ASP A 205 10.56 -25.39 4.46
CA ASP A 205 9.16 -25.45 4.91
C ASP A 205 8.94 -24.86 6.32
N ALA A 206 7.68 -24.79 6.75
CA ALA A 206 7.31 -24.28 8.06
C ALA A 206 7.91 -25.06 9.24
N SER A 207 8.25 -26.36 9.05
CA SER A 207 8.84 -27.19 10.10
C SER A 207 10.29 -26.82 10.39
N ALA A 208 10.98 -26.24 9.42
CA ALA A 208 12.35 -25.74 9.58
C ALA A 208 12.39 -24.54 10.55
N MET A 209 11.36 -23.71 10.58
CA MET A 209 11.31 -22.52 11.44
C MET A 209 11.39 -22.85 12.93
N GLY A 210 10.82 -23.99 13.37
CA GLY A 210 10.88 -24.44 14.78
C GLY A 210 12.26 -24.94 15.22
N ARG A 211 13.23 -25.04 14.29
CA ARG A 211 14.60 -25.52 14.56
C ARG A 211 15.65 -24.42 14.45
N LEU A 212 15.22 -23.22 14.10
CA LEU A 212 16.11 -22.07 13.96
C LEU A 212 16.62 -21.61 15.32
N PRO A 213 17.88 -21.13 15.42
CA PRO A 213 18.35 -20.53 16.65
C PRO A 213 17.57 -19.25 16.96
N PRO A 214 17.51 -18.83 18.25
CA PRO A 214 16.71 -17.66 18.67
C PRO A 214 17.16 -16.34 18.04
N ASP A 215 18.40 -16.25 17.59
CA ASP A 215 18.99 -15.09 16.92
C ASP A 215 18.84 -15.12 15.39
N ALA A 216 18.23 -16.18 14.83
CA ALA A 216 17.92 -16.25 13.42
C ALA A 216 16.80 -15.27 13.06
N VAL A 217 16.96 -14.57 11.93
CA VAL A 217 15.94 -13.68 11.39
C VAL A 217 15.07 -14.42 10.39
N ILE A 218 13.79 -14.53 10.69
CA ILE A 218 12.78 -15.10 9.79
C ILE A 218 12.23 -13.97 8.92
N VAL A 219 12.37 -14.08 7.62
CA VAL A 219 11.79 -13.13 6.66
C VAL A 219 10.68 -13.84 5.88
N LEU A 220 9.46 -13.30 5.91
CA LEU A 220 8.32 -13.94 5.28
C LEU A 220 7.32 -12.96 4.65
N ASP A 221 6.66 -13.42 3.60
CA ASP A 221 5.58 -12.70 2.95
C ASP A 221 4.28 -12.85 3.76
N ILE A 222 3.59 -11.73 4.02
CA ILE A 222 2.31 -11.70 4.75
C ILE A 222 1.25 -12.63 4.15
N ASN A 223 1.27 -12.85 2.83
CA ASN A 223 0.33 -13.74 2.15
C ASN A 223 0.56 -15.22 2.49
N LYS A 224 1.68 -15.55 3.11
CA LYS A 224 1.99 -16.90 3.61
C LYS A 224 1.49 -17.14 5.04
N LEU A 225 1.06 -16.09 5.75
CA LEU A 225 0.49 -16.20 7.08
C LEU A 225 -1.02 -16.45 7.02
N ALA A 226 -1.52 -17.29 7.89
CA ALA A 226 -2.94 -17.57 8.08
C ALA A 226 -3.24 -17.86 9.55
N THR A 227 -4.51 -17.74 9.96
CA THR A 227 -4.95 -18.20 11.30
C THR A 227 -4.89 -19.72 11.43
N GLU A 228 -5.19 -20.43 10.33
CA GLU A 228 -5.15 -21.88 10.23
C GLU A 228 -4.47 -22.32 8.94
N LYS A 229 -3.81 -23.47 8.95
CA LYS A 229 -3.21 -24.05 7.75
C LYS A 229 -4.30 -24.38 6.73
N LYS A 230 -4.22 -23.80 5.54
CA LYS A 230 -5.14 -24.07 4.44
C LYS A 230 -4.51 -25.04 3.45
N GLY A 231 -4.93 -26.32 3.53
CA GLY A 231 -4.46 -27.37 2.61
C GLY A 231 -2.97 -27.72 2.74
N ASP A 232 -2.42 -28.38 1.74
CA ASP A 232 -1.00 -28.77 1.65
C ASP A 232 -0.08 -27.66 1.10
N GLY A 233 -0.58 -26.42 1.03
CA GLY A 233 0.15 -25.27 0.53
C GLY A 233 1.18 -24.70 1.51
N VAL A 234 1.92 -23.70 1.05
CA VAL A 234 3.00 -23.00 1.79
C VAL A 234 2.48 -22.00 2.83
N THR A 235 1.28 -22.16 3.36
CA THR A 235 0.73 -21.29 4.41
C THR A 235 1.20 -21.71 5.79
N VAL A 236 1.62 -20.74 6.61
CA VAL A 236 2.07 -20.92 8.00
C VAL A 236 1.00 -20.37 8.92
N PRO A 237 0.45 -21.18 9.85
CA PRO A 237 -0.48 -20.67 10.83
C PRO A 237 0.26 -19.83 11.88
N THR A 238 -0.36 -18.73 12.33
CA THR A 238 0.23 -17.85 13.36
C THR A 238 0.46 -18.59 14.69
N SER A 239 -0.28 -19.66 14.92
CA SER A 239 -0.09 -20.53 16.11
C SER A 239 1.31 -21.12 16.23
N VAL A 240 2.07 -21.24 15.13
CA VAL A 240 3.49 -21.67 15.17
C VAL A 240 4.37 -20.69 15.97
N PHE A 241 3.93 -19.45 16.08
CA PHE A 241 4.68 -18.36 16.72
C PHE A 241 4.05 -17.91 18.05
N ALA A 242 2.88 -18.44 18.44
CA ALA A 242 2.06 -17.90 19.52
C ALA A 242 2.63 -18.14 20.93
N ASP A 243 3.57 -19.06 21.08
CA ASP A 243 4.15 -19.48 22.35
C ASP A 243 5.45 -18.75 22.72
N GLY A 244 5.80 -17.70 21.96
CA GLY A 244 7.05 -16.98 22.13
C GLY A 244 6.88 -15.47 22.21
N ARG A 245 7.91 -14.83 22.78
CA ARG A 245 8.10 -13.37 22.74
C ARG A 245 8.75 -12.99 21.43
N ASN A 246 7.95 -12.59 20.47
CA ASN A 246 8.42 -12.29 19.13
C ASN A 246 8.73 -10.81 18.94
N LEU A 247 9.82 -10.50 18.25
CA LEU A 247 10.12 -9.18 17.74
C LEU A 247 9.73 -9.14 16.26
N VAL A 248 8.71 -8.37 15.92
CA VAL A 248 8.11 -8.36 14.59
C VAL A 248 8.30 -7.00 13.92
N PHE A 249 8.93 -7.00 12.77
CA PHE A 249 9.06 -5.84 11.88
C PHE A 249 8.16 -6.03 10.66
N VAL A 250 7.45 -4.98 10.27
CA VAL A 250 6.54 -5.01 9.10
C VAL A 250 6.92 -3.91 8.13
N ASP A 251 7.37 -4.31 6.94
CA ASP A 251 7.52 -3.37 5.83
C ASP A 251 6.17 -3.16 5.14
N GLU A 252 5.89 -1.91 4.74
CA GLU A 252 4.59 -1.47 4.21
C GLU A 252 3.41 -1.76 5.16
N GLY A 253 3.59 -1.42 6.43
CA GLY A 253 2.64 -1.67 7.51
C GLY A 253 1.24 -1.05 7.35
N HIS A 254 1.03 -0.14 6.38
CA HIS A 254 -0.29 0.39 6.06
C HIS A 254 -1.21 -0.65 5.39
N LYS A 255 -0.65 -1.72 4.82
CA LYS A 255 -1.45 -2.78 4.21
C LYS A 255 -2.24 -3.52 5.27
N GLY A 256 -3.43 -3.87 4.92
CA GLY A 256 -4.24 -4.65 5.82
C GLY A 256 -5.39 -3.89 6.50
N GLN A 257 -5.80 -2.68 6.05
CA GLN A 257 -6.83 -1.87 6.74
C GLN A 257 -8.23 -1.88 6.12
N LYS A 258 -8.45 -2.50 4.97
CA LYS A 258 -9.79 -2.67 4.38
C LYS A 258 -10.20 -4.14 4.48
N SER A 259 -11.39 -4.53 4.57
CA SER A 259 -12.07 -5.80 4.90
C SER A 259 -11.29 -7.15 5.00
N GLU A 260 -10.46 -7.53 4.04
CA GLU A 260 -9.46 -8.60 4.16
C GLU A 260 -8.25 -8.17 5.00
N ALA A 261 -8.11 -6.94 5.16
CA ALA A 261 -7.09 -6.17 5.79
C ALA A 261 -7.17 -6.12 7.31
N SER A 262 -8.32 -6.21 7.92
CA SER A 262 -8.47 -6.37 9.37
C SER A 262 -7.87 -7.71 9.82
N MET A 263 -7.92 -8.72 8.95
CA MET A 263 -7.30 -10.01 9.21
C MET A 263 -5.77 -9.92 9.26
N TRP A 264 -5.13 -9.17 8.34
CA TRP A 264 -3.67 -9.03 8.36
C TRP A 264 -3.17 -8.30 9.60
N LYS A 265 -3.88 -7.26 10.05
CA LYS A 265 -3.54 -6.55 11.28
C LYS A 265 -3.72 -7.43 12.53
N ALA A 266 -4.77 -8.24 12.55
CA ALA A 266 -4.95 -9.22 13.59
C ALA A 266 -3.81 -10.27 13.59
N LEU A 267 -3.44 -10.81 12.43
CA LEU A 267 -2.33 -11.75 12.28
C LEU A 267 -0.99 -11.15 12.77
N GLN A 268 -0.72 -9.89 12.42
CA GLN A 268 0.48 -9.18 12.88
C GLN A 268 0.47 -8.97 14.40
N ALA A 269 -0.66 -8.59 14.96
CA ALA A 269 -0.83 -8.41 16.40
C ALA A 269 -0.69 -9.73 17.17
N ASP A 270 -1.30 -10.79 16.66
CA ASP A 270 -1.19 -12.14 17.23
C ASP A 270 0.27 -12.62 17.21
N LEU A 271 0.95 -12.41 16.07
CA LEU A 271 2.34 -12.81 15.90
C LEU A 271 3.27 -12.08 16.88
N ALA A 272 3.03 -10.81 17.14
CA ALA A 272 3.80 -10.00 18.09
C ALA A 272 3.33 -10.19 19.54
N GLY A 273 2.28 -10.95 19.79
CA GLY A 273 1.70 -11.10 21.12
C GLY A 273 1.19 -9.79 21.70
N ILE A 274 0.61 -8.91 20.87
CA ILE A 274 0.03 -7.65 21.33
C ILE A 274 -1.11 -7.98 22.28
N ASP A 275 -1.05 -7.43 23.50
CA ASP A 275 -2.04 -7.68 24.56
C ASP A 275 -2.17 -9.16 24.96
N ALA A 276 -1.11 -9.94 24.77
CA ALA A 276 -1.10 -11.34 25.22
C ALA A 276 -1.34 -11.44 26.73
N PRO A 277 -2.18 -12.40 27.19
CA PRO A 277 -2.50 -12.53 28.61
C PRO A 277 -1.25 -12.81 29.46
N MET A 278 -0.31 -13.56 28.92
CA MET A 278 0.95 -13.87 29.60
C MET A 278 2.03 -12.83 29.23
N PRO A 279 2.56 -12.06 30.19
CA PRO A 279 3.62 -11.08 29.94
C PRO A 279 4.86 -11.67 29.25
N ALA A 280 5.13 -12.95 29.47
CA ALA A 280 6.23 -13.67 28.83
C ALA A 280 6.09 -13.75 27.31
N HIS A 281 4.86 -13.69 26.76
CA HIS A 281 4.58 -13.77 25.33
C HIS A 281 4.38 -12.39 24.68
N ARG A 282 4.46 -11.29 25.46
CA ARG A 282 4.33 -9.93 24.95
C ARG A 282 5.58 -9.51 24.24
N GLY A 283 5.54 -9.50 22.92
CA GLY A 283 6.62 -9.03 22.04
C GLY A 283 6.43 -7.58 21.60
N LEU A 284 7.07 -7.20 20.50
CA LEU A 284 6.99 -5.87 19.92
C LEU A 284 6.63 -5.95 18.43
N LEU A 285 5.86 -4.98 17.96
CA LEU A 285 5.49 -4.78 16.57
C LEU A 285 5.99 -3.43 16.07
N ILE A 286 6.90 -3.43 15.10
CA ILE A 286 7.47 -2.22 14.53
C ILE A 286 7.07 -2.11 13.05
N GLU A 287 6.30 -1.10 12.71
CA GLU A 287 5.72 -0.91 11.38
C GLU A 287 6.42 0.22 10.60
N PHE A 288 6.68 0.00 9.32
CA PHE A 288 7.24 1.00 8.40
C PHE A 288 6.29 1.25 7.25
N SER A 289 5.98 2.51 6.94
CA SER A 289 5.17 2.86 5.78
C SER A 289 5.39 4.31 5.32
N ALA A 290 5.14 4.54 4.02
CA ALA A 290 5.05 5.88 3.45
C ALA A 290 3.62 6.47 3.53
N THR A 291 2.61 5.64 3.79
CA THR A 291 1.21 5.99 3.53
C THR A 291 0.28 5.86 4.74
N PHE A 292 0.81 5.95 5.97
CA PHE A 292 -0.03 5.94 7.18
C PHE A 292 -1.07 7.06 7.18
N GLY A 293 -0.75 8.24 6.63
CA GLY A 293 -1.70 9.35 6.54
C GLY A 293 -2.96 9.04 5.73
N GLN A 294 -2.88 8.20 4.68
CA GLN A 294 -4.04 7.82 3.87
C GLN A 294 -4.94 6.80 4.56
N VAL A 295 -4.36 5.96 5.40
CA VAL A 295 -5.15 4.98 6.16
C VAL A 295 -5.73 5.55 7.45
N ALA A 296 -5.19 6.68 7.93
CA ALA A 296 -5.69 7.43 9.08
C ALA A 296 -6.97 8.27 8.80
N GLU A 297 -7.63 8.07 7.67
CA GLU A 297 -8.98 8.61 7.43
C GLU A 297 -10.01 8.00 8.38
N GLY A 298 -9.85 6.72 8.77
CA GLY A 298 -10.66 6.03 9.77
C GLY A 298 -10.20 6.35 11.19
N GLU A 299 -11.13 6.64 12.10
CA GLU A 299 -10.84 7.03 13.49
C GLU A 299 -9.98 6.02 14.25
N HIS A 300 -10.22 4.72 14.07
CA HIS A 300 -9.43 3.68 14.74
C HIS A 300 -7.97 3.65 14.26
N ALA A 301 -7.75 3.80 12.95
CA ALA A 301 -6.40 3.85 12.40
C ALA A 301 -5.70 5.16 12.77
N PHE A 302 -6.45 6.26 12.80
CA PHE A 302 -5.96 7.55 13.26
C PHE A 302 -5.44 7.48 14.69
N ASP A 303 -6.27 7.02 15.65
CA ASP A 303 -5.91 6.87 17.05
C ASP A 303 -4.68 5.96 17.22
N ARG A 304 -4.69 4.79 16.55
CA ARG A 304 -3.57 3.86 16.57
C ARG A 304 -2.25 4.53 16.16
N TYR A 305 -2.21 5.23 15.02
CA TYR A 305 -0.97 5.81 14.51
C TYR A 305 -0.59 7.12 15.18
N ALA A 306 -1.54 7.86 15.74
CA ALA A 306 -1.23 9.00 16.61
C ALA A 306 -0.40 8.58 17.84
N LYS A 307 -0.66 7.37 18.36
CA LYS A 307 0.01 6.76 19.51
C LYS A 307 1.19 5.85 19.17
N ALA A 308 1.39 5.50 17.89
CA ALA A 308 2.42 4.56 17.47
C ALA A 308 3.58 5.19 16.70
N VAL A 309 3.34 6.30 15.98
CA VAL A 309 4.39 6.90 15.15
C VAL A 309 5.47 7.54 16.02
N VAL A 310 6.65 6.91 15.99
CA VAL A 310 7.86 7.40 16.67
C VAL A 310 8.50 8.56 15.90
N PHE A 311 8.47 8.50 14.58
CA PHE A 311 9.05 9.53 13.72
C PHE A 311 8.34 9.62 12.37
N ASP A 312 8.20 10.86 11.87
CA ASP A 312 7.69 11.13 10.54
C ASP A 312 8.73 11.85 9.67
N TYR A 313 8.94 11.29 8.49
CA TYR A 313 9.68 11.91 7.40
C TYR A 313 8.91 11.70 6.11
N ALA A 314 7.75 12.36 6.04
CA ALA A 314 6.81 12.23 4.94
C ALA A 314 7.37 12.92 3.67
N TYR A 315 6.68 12.72 2.55
CA TYR A 315 7.17 13.15 1.24
C TYR A 315 7.42 14.66 1.13
N ASP A 316 6.67 15.49 1.85
CA ASP A 316 6.87 16.94 1.89
C ASP A 316 8.29 17.31 2.38
N ARG A 317 8.73 16.72 3.48
CA ARG A 317 10.08 16.95 4.02
C ARG A 317 11.16 16.36 3.12
N PHE A 318 10.93 15.15 2.61
CA PHE A 318 11.81 14.51 1.64
C PHE A 318 12.03 15.38 0.41
N HIS A 319 10.97 15.96 -0.13
CA HIS A 319 11.01 16.84 -1.28
C HIS A 319 11.67 18.19 -0.96
N GLN A 320 11.35 18.81 0.21
CA GLN A 320 12.00 20.05 0.68
C GLN A 320 13.52 19.89 0.86
N ASP A 321 13.98 18.72 1.26
CA ASP A 321 15.39 18.38 1.38
C ASP A 321 16.04 18.08 0.03
N ARG A 322 15.29 18.26 -1.05
CA ARG A 322 15.71 18.06 -2.45
C ARG A 322 16.01 16.60 -2.80
N TYR A 323 15.61 15.65 -1.97
CA TYR A 323 15.71 14.24 -2.33
C TYR A 323 14.73 13.87 -3.43
N GLY A 324 15.18 13.00 -4.32
CA GLY A 324 14.40 12.54 -5.45
C GLY A 324 14.27 13.58 -6.56
N LYS A 325 13.61 13.21 -7.65
CA LYS A 325 13.25 14.12 -8.74
C LYS A 325 12.19 15.11 -8.29
N ASP A 326 12.14 16.26 -8.89
CA ASP A 326 10.97 17.13 -8.91
C ASP A 326 9.85 16.48 -9.73
N PHE A 327 8.67 17.05 -9.82
CA PHE A 327 7.62 16.48 -10.64
C PHE A 327 6.79 17.56 -11.32
N TRP A 328 6.31 17.20 -12.48
CA TRP A 328 5.30 17.91 -13.22
C TRP A 328 4.12 16.97 -13.48
N HIS A 329 2.91 17.47 -13.41
CA HIS A 329 1.72 16.67 -13.67
C HIS A 329 0.79 17.37 -14.64
N MET A 330 0.16 16.59 -15.51
CA MET A 330 -0.82 17.06 -16.46
C MET A 330 -2.15 17.34 -15.76
N ARG A 331 -2.74 18.51 -16.05
CA ARG A 331 -4.09 18.87 -15.59
C ARG A 331 -5.04 18.87 -16.78
N ILE A 332 -6.06 18.02 -16.75
CA ILE A 332 -7.14 18.03 -17.74
C ILE A 332 -8.44 18.41 -17.05
N GLN A 333 -9.13 19.40 -17.60
CA GLN A 333 -10.55 19.64 -17.34
C GLN A 333 -11.31 19.22 -18.61
N ALA A 334 -11.68 17.94 -18.74
CA ALA A 334 -12.45 17.45 -19.87
C ALA A 334 -13.86 17.04 -19.44
N LYS A 335 -14.85 17.47 -20.23
CA LYS A 335 -16.24 16.97 -20.17
C LYS A 335 -16.29 15.57 -20.76
N GLU A 336 -17.16 14.69 -20.22
CA GLU A 336 -17.25 13.24 -20.53
C GLU A 336 -17.36 12.88 -22.03
N GLU A 337 -17.85 13.75 -22.88
CA GLU A 337 -18.09 13.48 -24.31
C GLU A 337 -16.82 13.49 -25.20
N ALA A 338 -15.68 13.95 -24.70
CA ALA A 338 -14.42 14.05 -25.44
C ALA A 338 -13.37 13.00 -25.06
N ILE A 339 -13.75 11.94 -24.37
CA ILE A 339 -12.82 11.01 -23.65
C ILE A 339 -11.83 10.30 -24.59
N VAL A 340 -12.24 9.80 -25.73
CA VAL A 340 -11.36 9.01 -26.64
C VAL A 340 -10.28 9.88 -27.27
N THR A 341 -10.64 11.09 -27.72
CA THR A 341 -9.69 12.04 -28.30
C THR A 341 -8.72 12.57 -27.23
N ALA A 342 -9.23 12.82 -26.01
CA ALA A 342 -8.41 13.24 -24.88
C ALA A 342 -7.41 12.15 -24.45
N GLN A 343 -7.75 10.88 -24.56
CA GLN A 343 -6.85 9.75 -24.26
C GLN A 343 -5.69 9.69 -25.25
N GLN A 344 -5.95 9.80 -26.54
CA GLN A 344 -4.89 9.80 -27.56
C GLN A 344 -3.97 11.01 -27.40
N GLN A 345 -4.54 12.19 -27.12
CA GLN A 345 -3.75 13.41 -26.86
C GLN A 345 -2.89 13.26 -25.59
N THR A 346 -3.42 12.67 -24.52
CA THR A 346 -2.67 12.41 -23.29
C THR A 346 -1.49 11.47 -23.54
N MET A 347 -1.71 10.39 -24.30
CA MET A 347 -0.64 9.47 -24.66
C MET A 347 0.42 10.12 -25.54
N THR A 348 -0.01 10.96 -26.49
CA THR A 348 0.89 11.72 -27.36
C THR A 348 1.69 12.76 -26.57
N ALA A 349 1.06 13.42 -25.61
CA ALA A 349 1.73 14.36 -24.70
C ALA A 349 2.77 13.66 -23.81
N ALA A 350 2.41 12.50 -23.25
CA ALA A 350 3.33 11.69 -22.45
C ALA A 350 4.54 11.21 -23.28
N LEU A 351 4.28 10.73 -24.51
CA LEU A 351 5.34 10.31 -25.44
C LEU A 351 6.28 11.47 -25.77
N LEU A 352 5.74 12.66 -26.03
CA LEU A 352 6.52 13.84 -26.37
C LEU A 352 7.37 14.34 -25.20
N ALA A 353 6.82 14.34 -23.99
CA ALA A 353 7.57 14.68 -22.79
C ALA A 353 8.69 13.66 -22.52
N TYR A 354 8.40 12.37 -22.68
CA TYR A 354 9.39 11.31 -22.56
C TYR A 354 10.50 11.46 -23.63
N TRP A 355 10.14 11.71 -24.87
CA TRP A 355 11.10 12.00 -25.94
C TRP A 355 12.03 13.16 -25.59
N HIS A 356 11.50 14.25 -25.07
CA HIS A 356 12.32 15.39 -24.66
C HIS A 356 13.33 15.04 -23.56
N GLN A 357 12.92 14.28 -22.54
CA GLN A 357 13.86 13.77 -21.52
C GLN A 357 14.96 12.92 -22.15
N LEU A 358 14.60 12.04 -23.06
CA LEU A 358 15.55 11.14 -23.71
C LEU A 358 16.51 11.94 -24.61
N ALA A 359 16.02 12.95 -25.30
CA ALA A 359 16.85 13.87 -26.11
C ALA A 359 17.85 14.66 -25.24
N CYS A 360 17.41 15.22 -24.12
CA CYS A 360 18.29 15.88 -23.15
C CYS A 360 19.37 14.93 -22.61
N PHE A 361 19.00 13.69 -22.23
CA PHE A 361 19.93 12.68 -21.73
C PHE A 361 20.99 12.27 -22.75
N ARG A 362 20.60 12.15 -24.04
CA ARG A 362 21.49 11.74 -25.13
C ARG A 362 22.34 12.89 -25.67
N SER A 363 21.96 14.13 -25.45
CA SER A 363 22.67 15.30 -25.95
C SER A 363 24.10 15.39 -25.38
N ALA A 364 25.02 15.94 -26.17
CA ALA A 364 26.38 16.21 -25.72
C ALA A 364 26.40 17.22 -24.59
N GLU A 365 25.58 18.27 -24.68
CA GLU A 365 25.40 19.29 -23.66
C GLU A 365 24.92 18.71 -22.33
N GLY A 366 23.86 17.87 -22.37
CA GLY A 366 23.33 17.20 -21.16
C GLY A 366 24.35 16.31 -20.47
N LYS A 367 25.13 15.51 -21.23
CA LYS A 367 26.19 14.67 -20.71
C LYS A 367 27.31 15.49 -20.09
N GLN A 368 27.75 16.55 -20.77
CA GLN A 368 28.81 17.44 -20.27
C GLN A 368 28.37 18.19 -19.01
N ALA A 369 27.14 18.74 -18.99
CA ALA A 369 26.58 19.44 -17.84
C ALA A 369 26.44 18.49 -16.62
N ALA A 370 25.91 17.28 -16.82
CA ALA A 370 25.80 16.29 -15.77
C ALA A 370 27.18 15.90 -15.20
N ALA A 371 28.16 15.64 -16.05
CA ALA A 371 29.52 15.31 -15.62
C ALA A 371 30.20 16.44 -14.86
N SER A 372 30.07 17.68 -15.32
CA SER A 372 30.68 18.86 -14.67
C SER A 372 30.14 19.14 -13.26
N LEU A 373 28.87 18.76 -13.01
CA LEU A 373 28.17 18.96 -11.74
C LEU A 373 28.19 17.69 -10.88
N GLY A 374 28.83 16.61 -11.34
CA GLY A 374 28.83 15.33 -10.66
C GLY A 374 27.42 14.71 -10.53
N LEU A 375 26.49 15.10 -11.39
CA LEU A 375 25.11 14.63 -11.36
C LEU A 375 24.99 13.25 -12.01
N GLN A 376 24.55 12.28 -11.23
CA GLN A 376 24.30 10.93 -11.72
C GLN A 376 22.85 10.83 -12.18
N VAL A 377 22.65 10.66 -13.48
CA VAL A 377 21.33 10.48 -14.12
C VAL A 377 21.29 9.15 -14.85
N ALA A 378 20.22 8.41 -14.67
CA ALA A 378 19.94 7.20 -15.44
C ALA A 378 19.21 7.52 -16.73
N ALA A 379 19.36 6.65 -17.74
CA ALA A 379 18.63 6.77 -18.99
C ALA A 379 17.11 6.77 -18.71
N PRO A 380 16.35 7.76 -19.20
CA PRO A 380 14.91 7.83 -18.96
C PRO A 380 14.16 6.56 -19.37
N LEU A 381 13.12 6.20 -18.63
CA LEU A 381 12.20 5.11 -18.89
C LEU A 381 10.77 5.61 -18.78
N TRP A 382 9.95 5.30 -19.78
CA TRP A 382 8.53 5.58 -19.76
C TRP A 382 7.76 4.43 -19.14
N VAL A 383 7.12 4.66 -18.01
CA VAL A 383 6.36 3.68 -17.23
C VAL A 383 4.87 3.94 -17.41
N LEU A 384 4.13 2.94 -17.83
CA LEU A 384 2.68 2.97 -17.98
C LEU A 384 2.04 1.95 -17.03
N LEU A 385 1.11 2.41 -16.22
CA LEU A 385 0.47 1.60 -15.20
C LEU A 385 -1.03 1.50 -15.41
N GLY A 386 -1.53 0.26 -15.43
CA GLY A 386 -2.95 -0.06 -15.49
C GLY A 386 -3.34 -1.07 -14.42
N LEU A 387 -4.62 -1.04 -14.00
CA LEU A 387 -5.15 -1.97 -13.01
C LEU A 387 -5.71 -3.24 -13.64
N SER A 388 -6.34 -3.12 -14.78
CA SER A 388 -6.98 -4.24 -15.45
C SER A 388 -6.09 -4.77 -16.56
N VAL A 389 -5.66 -6.01 -16.40
CA VAL A 389 -4.96 -6.78 -17.43
C VAL A 389 -5.95 -7.49 -18.34
N ILE A 390 -7.10 -7.88 -17.78
CA ILE A 390 -8.18 -8.60 -18.45
C ILE A 390 -9.45 -7.77 -18.29
N GLY A 391 -10.14 -7.50 -19.40
CA GLY A 391 -11.45 -6.85 -19.39
C GLY A 391 -12.44 -7.66 -18.55
N SER A 392 -13.08 -7.05 -17.55
CA SER A 392 -14.09 -7.73 -16.73
C SER A 392 -15.41 -7.77 -17.48
N SER A 393 -15.86 -8.96 -17.87
CA SER A 393 -17.27 -9.20 -18.21
C SER A 393 -18.05 -9.41 -16.91
N LYS A 394 -18.65 -8.37 -16.36
CA LYS A 394 -19.78 -8.48 -15.42
C LYS A 394 -20.99 -7.82 -16.07
N ASN A 395 -21.87 -8.69 -16.51
CA ASN A 395 -23.29 -8.48 -16.82
C ASN A 395 -23.71 -7.14 -17.43
N ASP A 396 -24.39 -7.32 -18.55
CA ASP A 396 -25.32 -6.49 -19.27
C ASP A 396 -24.78 -5.65 -20.42
N SER A 397 -25.26 -6.12 -21.58
CA SER A 397 -25.50 -5.37 -22.82
C SER A 397 -24.39 -4.42 -23.30
N ASP A 398 -23.61 -4.89 -24.26
CA ASP A 398 -23.04 -4.11 -25.36
C ASP A 398 -21.88 -3.13 -25.15
N LYS A 399 -21.06 -3.26 -24.09
CA LYS A 399 -19.70 -2.68 -24.15
C LYS A 399 -18.70 -3.60 -23.44
N GLN A 400 -18.06 -4.44 -24.22
CA GLN A 400 -16.81 -5.12 -23.83
C GLN A 400 -15.78 -4.05 -23.48
N GLN A 401 -15.56 -3.78 -22.18
CA GLN A 401 -14.52 -2.85 -21.74
C GLN A 401 -13.16 -3.49 -22.03
N THR A 402 -12.48 -2.95 -23.02
CA THR A 402 -11.10 -3.31 -23.34
C THR A 402 -10.20 -3.00 -22.13
N SER A 403 -9.23 -3.86 -21.83
CA SER A 403 -8.30 -3.61 -20.72
C SER A 403 -7.42 -2.40 -21.04
N ASP A 404 -7.04 -1.66 -20.00
CA ASP A 404 -6.20 -0.47 -20.14
C ASP A 404 -4.88 -0.77 -20.85
N VAL A 405 -4.29 -1.91 -20.55
CA VAL A 405 -3.03 -2.36 -21.19
C VAL A 405 -3.23 -2.59 -22.68
N VAL A 406 -4.36 -3.19 -23.08
CA VAL A 406 -4.68 -3.43 -24.49
C VAL A 406 -4.88 -2.11 -25.26
N GLU A 407 -5.54 -1.11 -24.65
CA GLU A 407 -5.72 0.22 -25.27
C GLU A 407 -4.36 0.89 -25.55
N VAL A 408 -3.43 0.82 -24.61
CA VAL A 408 -2.07 1.34 -24.81
C VAL A 408 -1.32 0.62 -25.91
N LEU A 409 -1.41 -0.72 -25.93
CA LEU A 409 -0.76 -1.52 -26.96
C LEU A 409 -1.33 -1.26 -28.36
N ILE A 410 -2.64 -1.04 -28.46
CA ILE A 410 -3.28 -0.60 -29.70
C ILE A 410 -2.72 0.76 -30.12
N TYR A 411 -2.61 1.73 -29.18
CA TYR A 411 -2.05 3.05 -29.47
C TYR A 411 -0.61 2.95 -29.99
N LEU A 412 0.28 2.29 -29.25
CA LEU A 412 1.69 2.14 -29.62
C LEU A 412 1.86 1.42 -30.96
N THR A 413 1.17 0.28 -31.15
CA THR A 413 1.20 -0.46 -32.40
C THR A 413 0.71 0.37 -33.58
N THR A 414 -0.36 1.12 -33.36
CA THR A 414 -0.93 1.99 -34.39
C THR A 414 0.03 3.12 -34.81
N MET A 415 0.66 3.80 -33.84
CA MET A 415 1.59 4.90 -34.12
C MET A 415 2.88 4.43 -34.82
N LEU A 416 3.36 3.24 -34.45
CA LEU A 416 4.54 2.63 -35.05
C LEU A 416 4.28 2.07 -36.47
N ALA A 417 3.08 1.52 -36.70
CA ALA A 417 2.68 1.03 -38.03
C ALA A 417 2.27 2.15 -38.98
N HIS A 418 1.78 3.27 -38.45
CA HIS A 418 1.17 4.39 -39.17
C HIS A 418 1.66 5.73 -38.63
N PRO A 419 2.91 6.15 -38.92
CA PRO A 419 3.51 7.39 -38.44
C PRO A 419 2.69 8.67 -38.76
N GLU A 420 1.92 8.65 -39.84
CA GLU A 420 1.01 9.74 -40.21
C GLU A 420 -0.08 10.00 -39.15
N LYS A 421 -0.46 8.99 -38.35
CA LYS A 421 -1.38 9.14 -37.24
C LYS A 421 -0.75 9.88 -36.06
N LEU A 422 0.55 9.59 -35.79
CA LEU A 422 1.30 10.38 -34.80
C LEU A 422 1.47 11.83 -35.27
N THR A 423 1.79 12.05 -36.54
CA THR A 423 1.86 13.37 -37.14
C THR A 423 0.57 14.18 -36.93
N ALA A 424 -0.58 13.54 -37.18
CA ALA A 424 -1.89 14.15 -36.98
C ALA A 424 -2.16 14.47 -35.49
N SER A 425 -1.83 13.52 -34.59
CA SER A 425 -1.96 13.72 -33.13
C SER A 425 -1.08 14.83 -32.59
N LEU A 426 0.18 14.93 -33.06
CA LEU A 426 1.08 16.03 -32.73
C LEU A 426 0.53 17.37 -33.22
N GLY A 427 0.00 17.40 -34.45
CA GLY A 427 -0.63 18.61 -34.99
C GLY A 427 -1.79 19.08 -34.12
N GLN A 428 -2.64 18.21 -33.70
CA GLN A 428 -3.74 18.53 -32.78
C GLN A 428 -3.23 19.00 -31.41
N LEU A 429 -2.27 18.27 -30.80
CA LEU A 429 -1.71 18.59 -29.49
C LEU A 429 -1.02 19.94 -29.46
N LEU A 430 -0.21 20.25 -30.48
CA LEU A 430 0.58 21.49 -30.52
C LEU A 430 -0.25 22.71 -30.92
N THR A 431 -1.34 22.53 -31.70
CA THR A 431 -2.28 23.59 -32.04
C THR A 431 -3.34 23.85 -30.98
N ALA A 432 -3.77 22.82 -30.23
CA ALA A 432 -4.71 22.95 -29.10
C ALA A 432 -4.15 23.78 -27.93
N ALA A 433 -2.94 24.27 -28.06
CA ALA A 433 -2.17 25.03 -27.07
C ALA A 433 -2.80 26.36 -26.63
N THR A 434 -3.98 26.71 -27.08
CA THR A 434 -4.45 28.10 -26.93
C THR A 434 -5.42 28.34 -25.81
N VAL A 435 -6.00 27.37 -25.17
CA VAL A 435 -6.96 27.66 -24.08
C VAL A 435 -6.94 26.60 -22.97
N GLY A 436 -6.29 26.91 -21.86
CA GLY A 436 -6.65 26.38 -20.54
C GLY A 436 -6.28 24.93 -20.19
N THR A 437 -5.46 24.23 -20.98
CA THR A 437 -5.00 22.86 -20.70
C THR A 437 -3.49 22.80 -20.61
N ASP A 438 -2.96 22.61 -19.40
CA ASP A 438 -1.53 22.29 -19.19
C ASP A 438 -1.27 20.81 -19.55
N MET A 439 -1.41 20.49 -20.85
CA MET A 439 -1.16 19.13 -21.35
C MET A 439 0.33 18.82 -21.54
N LEU A 440 1.15 19.85 -21.71
CA LEU A 440 2.59 19.72 -21.92
C LEU A 440 3.37 20.67 -21.00
N PRO A 441 4.49 20.22 -20.45
CA PRO A 441 5.46 21.10 -19.80
C PRO A 441 5.93 22.21 -20.77
N THR A 442 6.22 23.39 -20.22
CA THR A 442 6.67 24.54 -21.03
C THR A 442 7.95 24.22 -21.80
N GLU A 443 8.90 23.54 -21.16
CA GLU A 443 10.17 23.16 -21.79
C GLU A 443 9.99 22.18 -22.94
N VAL A 444 9.03 21.23 -22.84
CA VAL A 444 8.70 20.31 -23.93
C VAL A 444 8.10 21.07 -25.12
N ARG A 445 7.23 22.04 -24.83
CA ARG A 445 6.62 22.90 -25.84
C ARG A 445 7.67 23.72 -26.57
N LEU A 446 8.62 24.30 -25.82
CA LEU A 446 9.73 25.08 -26.41
C LEU A 446 10.62 24.20 -27.31
N ALA A 447 10.92 22.97 -26.87
CA ALA A 447 11.74 22.02 -27.63
C ALA A 447 11.08 21.58 -28.95
N THR A 448 9.77 21.67 -29.05
CA THR A 448 9.04 21.34 -30.30
C THR A 448 8.83 22.51 -31.23
N MET A 449 9.15 23.73 -30.80
CA MET A 449 9.01 24.95 -31.66
C MET A 449 9.92 24.88 -32.88
N GLY A 450 9.35 25.18 -34.04
CA GLY A 450 10.08 25.17 -35.32
C GLY A 450 10.14 23.79 -36.01
N TRP A 451 9.70 22.73 -35.36
CA TRP A 451 9.62 21.41 -36.01
C TRP A 451 8.36 21.33 -36.89
N LYS A 452 8.51 20.70 -38.06
CA LYS A 452 7.35 20.19 -38.81
C LYS A 452 6.84 18.93 -38.16
N ASN A 453 5.53 18.74 -38.07
CA ASN A 453 4.92 17.62 -37.33
C ASN A 453 5.33 16.25 -37.88
N ASP A 454 5.54 16.08 -39.16
CA ASP A 454 6.04 14.85 -39.80
C ASP A 454 7.47 14.56 -39.39
N ALA A 455 8.37 15.53 -39.49
CA ALA A 455 9.76 15.35 -39.06
C ALA A 455 9.88 15.13 -37.57
N LEU A 456 9.03 15.77 -36.74
CA LEU A 456 8.98 15.53 -35.30
C LEU A 456 8.47 14.13 -35.01
N ALA A 457 7.42 13.65 -35.69
CA ALA A 457 6.89 12.30 -35.51
C ALA A 457 7.96 11.24 -35.80
N GLU A 458 8.64 11.33 -36.94
CA GLU A 458 9.72 10.42 -37.30
C GLU A 458 10.85 10.44 -36.27
N ARG A 459 11.22 11.64 -35.79
CA ARG A 459 12.28 11.80 -34.80
C ARG A 459 11.89 11.19 -33.46
N VAL A 460 10.66 11.41 -33.00
CA VAL A 460 10.12 10.82 -31.75
C VAL A 460 10.11 9.30 -31.85
N LEU A 461 9.65 8.73 -32.96
CA LEU A 461 9.62 7.29 -33.18
C LEU A 461 11.04 6.68 -33.20
N ALA A 462 11.96 7.34 -33.94
CA ALA A 462 13.35 6.89 -34.02
C ALA A 462 14.04 6.92 -32.65
N ASP A 463 13.91 8.02 -31.91
CA ASP A 463 14.57 8.18 -30.61
C ASP A 463 13.98 7.29 -29.53
N CYS A 464 12.64 7.18 -29.44
CA CYS A 464 11.98 6.44 -28.36
C CYS A 464 11.94 4.95 -28.59
N PHE A 465 11.82 4.50 -29.84
CA PHE A 465 11.58 3.09 -30.17
C PHE A 465 12.65 2.48 -31.08
N SER A 466 13.67 3.25 -31.49
CA SER A 466 14.65 2.87 -32.50
C SER A 466 14.00 2.52 -33.86
N TRP A 467 12.83 3.14 -34.11
CA TRP A 467 12.03 2.91 -35.29
C TRP A 467 12.72 3.41 -36.56
N GLN A 468 12.57 2.62 -37.65
CA GLN A 468 12.98 2.99 -39.01
C GLN A 468 11.81 2.73 -39.96
N GLN A 469 11.82 3.44 -41.10
CA GLN A 469 10.79 3.25 -42.11
C GLN A 469 10.77 1.80 -42.61
N GLY A 470 9.61 1.18 -42.61
CA GLY A 470 9.41 -0.23 -42.99
C GLY A 470 9.42 -1.23 -41.83
N ASP A 471 9.77 -0.79 -40.61
CA ASP A 471 9.67 -1.63 -39.43
C ASP A 471 8.21 -2.01 -39.13
N LYS A 472 7.99 -3.23 -38.66
CA LYS A 472 6.66 -3.72 -38.27
C LYS A 472 6.61 -3.97 -36.75
N PRO A 473 5.63 -3.38 -36.03
CA PRO A 473 5.47 -3.65 -34.61
C PRO A 473 5.07 -5.11 -34.36
N VAL A 474 5.74 -5.75 -33.40
CA VAL A 474 5.49 -7.14 -32.99
C VAL A 474 5.37 -7.25 -31.46
N GLN A 475 4.51 -8.16 -31.01
CA GLN A 475 4.35 -8.51 -29.61
C GLN A 475 4.70 -9.98 -29.42
N ARG A 476 5.57 -10.31 -28.45
CA ARG A 476 6.03 -11.69 -28.23
C ARG A 476 6.02 -12.06 -26.74
N ILE A 477 5.45 -13.21 -26.42
CA ILE A 477 5.53 -13.78 -25.08
C ILE A 477 6.94 -14.33 -24.86
N ILE A 478 7.62 -13.85 -23.82
CA ILE A 478 8.94 -14.31 -23.43
C ILE A 478 8.79 -15.61 -22.64
N LYS A 479 9.14 -16.74 -23.25
CA LYS A 479 8.94 -18.07 -22.62
C LYS A 479 9.83 -18.29 -21.41
N ALA A 480 11.00 -17.68 -21.37
CA ALA A 480 11.92 -17.76 -20.24
C ALA A 480 11.48 -16.97 -19.01
N ALA A 481 10.47 -16.08 -19.15
CA ALA A 481 10.01 -15.21 -18.06
C ALA A 481 8.48 -15.20 -17.96
N THR A 482 7.97 -15.72 -16.86
CA THR A 482 6.52 -15.81 -16.61
C THR A 482 5.89 -14.43 -16.49
N GLY A 483 4.88 -14.15 -17.29
CA GLY A 483 4.10 -12.89 -17.25
C GLY A 483 4.70 -11.76 -18.08
N GLU A 484 5.72 -12.00 -18.90
CA GLU A 484 6.34 -10.99 -19.75
C GLU A 484 5.90 -11.09 -21.22
N LEU A 485 5.61 -9.92 -21.80
CA LEU A 485 5.36 -9.73 -23.22
C LEU A 485 6.34 -8.67 -23.75
N GLY A 486 7.22 -9.05 -24.67
CA GLY A 486 8.15 -8.14 -25.33
C GLY A 486 7.43 -7.29 -26.38
N LEU A 487 7.75 -5.99 -26.40
CA LEU A 487 7.30 -5.03 -27.41
C LEU A 487 8.47 -4.72 -28.33
N GLY A 488 8.37 -5.13 -29.57
CA GLY A 488 9.47 -5.03 -30.53
C GLY A 488 9.08 -4.48 -31.88
N LEU A 489 10.10 -4.23 -32.68
CA LEU A 489 10.03 -3.89 -34.09
C LEU A 489 10.72 -4.98 -34.89
N LEU A 490 10.05 -5.54 -35.88
CA LEU A 490 10.60 -6.50 -36.81
C LEU A 490 11.23 -5.75 -38.01
N ARG A 491 12.51 -5.95 -38.16
CA ARG A 491 13.33 -5.43 -39.27
C ARG A 491 13.97 -6.57 -40.03
N GLY A 492 13.42 -6.90 -41.21
CA GLY A 492 13.75 -8.15 -41.88
C GLY A 492 13.32 -9.33 -40.98
N ASP A 493 14.27 -10.21 -40.65
CA ASP A 493 14.05 -11.37 -39.78
C ASP A 493 14.46 -11.13 -38.33
N THR A 494 14.94 -9.91 -37.98
CA THR A 494 15.44 -9.59 -36.65
C THR A 494 14.44 -8.71 -35.88
N SER A 495 14.16 -9.10 -34.64
CA SER A 495 13.33 -8.29 -33.73
C SER A 495 14.21 -7.46 -32.81
N HIS A 496 13.86 -6.19 -32.68
CA HIS A 496 14.47 -5.26 -31.71
C HIS A 496 13.43 -4.87 -30.69
N TYR A 497 13.63 -5.26 -29.42
CA TYR A 497 12.72 -4.90 -28.34
C TYR A 497 12.97 -3.46 -27.87
N TYR A 498 11.91 -2.65 -27.81
CA TYR A 498 11.91 -1.29 -27.26
C TYR A 498 11.20 -1.21 -25.90
N GLY A 499 10.47 -2.24 -25.52
CA GLY A 499 9.72 -2.24 -24.27
C GLY A 499 9.29 -3.64 -23.82
N VAL A 500 8.80 -3.69 -22.61
CA VAL A 500 8.26 -4.90 -21.98
C VAL A 500 6.95 -4.62 -21.26
N VAL A 501 6.01 -5.54 -21.38
CA VAL A 501 4.80 -5.62 -20.56
C VAL A 501 5.01 -6.73 -19.53
N ASN A 502 4.80 -6.43 -18.27
CA ASN A 502 4.88 -7.42 -17.19
C ASN A 502 3.62 -7.34 -16.34
N VAL A 503 2.73 -8.31 -16.46
CA VAL A 503 1.37 -8.27 -15.90
C VAL A 503 0.99 -9.52 -15.10
N GLY A 504 1.87 -10.48 -14.97
CA GLY A 504 1.63 -11.73 -14.25
C GLY A 504 0.80 -12.76 -15.03
N ASP A 505 -0.23 -12.39 -15.78
CA ASP A 505 -1.02 -13.27 -16.66
C ASP A 505 -0.83 -12.90 -18.14
N ALA A 506 0.29 -13.33 -18.71
CA ALA A 506 0.57 -13.13 -20.13
C ALA A 506 -0.38 -13.92 -21.04
N ALA A 507 -0.92 -15.06 -20.58
CA ALA A 507 -1.83 -15.88 -21.38
C ALA A 507 -3.20 -15.22 -21.53
N GLY A 508 -3.71 -14.63 -20.44
CA GLY A 508 -4.94 -13.82 -20.47
C GLY A 508 -4.78 -12.57 -21.33
N LEU A 509 -3.62 -11.90 -21.21
CA LEU A 509 -3.30 -10.74 -22.04
C LEU A 509 -3.23 -11.11 -23.54
N LYS A 510 -2.60 -12.25 -23.89
CA LYS A 510 -2.56 -12.75 -25.26
C LYS A 510 -3.96 -12.87 -25.86
N LYS A 511 -4.89 -13.53 -25.15
CA LYS A 511 -6.28 -13.68 -25.62
C LYS A 511 -6.96 -12.33 -25.84
N SER A 512 -6.72 -11.37 -24.93
CA SER A 512 -7.30 -10.03 -25.06
C SER A 512 -6.74 -9.27 -26.26
N LEU A 513 -5.44 -9.41 -26.55
CA LEU A 513 -4.77 -8.80 -27.70
C LEU A 513 -5.25 -9.43 -29.03
N GLU A 514 -5.35 -10.75 -29.09
CA GLU A 514 -5.89 -11.47 -30.25
C GLU A 514 -7.35 -11.07 -30.54
N SER A 515 -8.16 -10.89 -29.47
CA SER A 515 -9.53 -10.37 -29.60
C SER A 515 -9.56 -8.93 -30.14
N ALA A 516 -8.54 -8.14 -29.82
CA ALA A 516 -8.32 -6.79 -30.37
C ALA A 516 -7.65 -6.79 -31.74
N LYS A 517 -7.48 -7.94 -32.38
CA LYS A 517 -6.83 -8.13 -33.70
C LYS A 517 -5.33 -7.78 -33.72
N LEU A 518 -4.67 -7.86 -32.59
CA LEU A 518 -3.21 -7.80 -32.49
C LEU A 518 -2.64 -9.22 -32.44
N SER A 519 -1.72 -9.54 -33.33
CA SER A 519 -1.06 -10.85 -33.30
C SER A 519 -0.02 -10.91 -32.19
N VAL A 520 0.03 -12.02 -31.48
CA VAL A 520 1.01 -12.28 -30.43
C VAL A 520 1.73 -13.59 -30.72
N GLU A 521 3.03 -13.49 -30.89
CA GLU A 521 3.92 -14.65 -31.14
C GLU A 521 4.56 -15.11 -29.81
N ASP A 522 5.24 -16.24 -29.86
CA ASP A 522 6.04 -16.73 -28.74
C ASP A 522 7.53 -16.51 -29.06
N ASP A 523 8.30 -16.05 -28.08
CA ASP A 523 9.74 -15.95 -28.10
C ASP A 523 10.34 -16.92 -27.08
N ALA A 524 11.02 -17.94 -27.56
CA ALA A 524 11.68 -18.96 -26.76
C ALA A 524 13.18 -18.69 -26.56
N MET A 525 13.73 -17.67 -27.20
CA MET A 525 15.18 -17.41 -27.24
C MET A 525 15.61 -16.30 -26.30
N SER A 526 14.76 -15.30 -26.08
CA SER A 526 15.10 -14.15 -25.24
C SER A 526 14.99 -14.49 -23.74
N SER A 527 15.92 -13.95 -22.97
CA SER A 527 15.87 -13.90 -21.50
C SER A 527 14.80 -12.94 -21.01
N SER A 528 14.68 -12.75 -19.67
CA SER A 528 13.75 -11.78 -19.10
C SER A 528 14.11 -10.36 -19.53
N LEU A 529 13.25 -9.73 -20.31
CA LEU A 529 13.40 -8.32 -20.70
C LEU A 529 13.24 -7.39 -19.51
N PHE A 530 12.41 -7.77 -18.53
CA PHE A 530 12.26 -7.00 -17.32
C PHE A 530 13.55 -6.94 -16.48
N ALA A 531 14.28 -8.06 -16.42
CA ALA A 531 15.58 -8.11 -15.75
C ALA A 531 16.66 -7.28 -16.50
N GLU A 532 16.51 -7.13 -17.82
CA GLU A 532 17.41 -6.35 -18.67
C GLU A 532 17.15 -4.83 -18.62
N LEU A 533 16.06 -4.39 -18.01
CA LEU A 533 15.74 -2.94 -17.91
C LEU A 533 16.88 -2.12 -17.31
N ASP A 534 17.58 -2.64 -16.32
CA ASP A 534 18.66 -1.95 -15.60
C ASP A 534 20.05 -2.21 -16.18
N ALA A 535 20.15 -3.04 -17.20
CA ALA A 535 21.42 -3.36 -17.82
C ALA A 535 22.02 -2.12 -18.51
N PRO A 536 23.33 -1.88 -18.36
CA PRO A 536 24.02 -0.80 -19.07
C PRO A 536 23.80 -0.91 -20.58
N GLY A 537 23.29 0.16 -21.20
CA GLY A 537 23.02 0.18 -22.63
C GLY A 537 21.72 -0.51 -23.06
N SER A 538 20.85 -0.88 -22.12
CA SER A 538 19.52 -1.41 -22.45
C SER A 538 18.77 -0.50 -23.41
N GLY A 539 18.31 -1.09 -24.54
CA GLY A 539 17.46 -0.40 -25.53
C GLY A 539 15.98 -0.30 -25.13
N LEU A 540 15.62 -0.87 -23.97
CA LEU A 540 14.26 -0.87 -23.48
C LEU A 540 13.91 0.49 -22.90
N ASN A 541 12.94 1.15 -23.51
CA ASN A 541 12.53 2.51 -23.20
C ASN A 541 11.10 2.60 -22.65
N VAL A 542 10.33 1.51 -22.73
CA VAL A 542 8.93 1.45 -22.30
C VAL A 542 8.72 0.27 -21.38
N LEU A 543 8.08 0.53 -20.25
CA LEU A 543 7.62 -0.48 -19.32
C LEU A 543 6.11 -0.34 -19.10
N ILE A 544 5.36 -1.38 -19.42
CA ILE A 544 3.92 -1.43 -19.12
C ILE A 544 3.68 -2.48 -18.06
N GLY A 545 2.95 -2.12 -17.02
CA GLY A 545 2.75 -3.01 -15.91
C GLY A 545 1.49 -2.83 -15.11
N SER A 546 1.32 -3.72 -14.14
CA SER A 546 0.22 -3.74 -13.21
C SER A 546 0.70 -3.43 -11.78
N ARG A 547 -0.15 -3.64 -10.77
CA ARG A 547 0.15 -3.46 -9.33
C ARG A 547 1.48 -4.04 -8.84
N ARG A 548 2.01 -5.07 -9.50
CA ARG A 548 3.28 -5.70 -9.11
C ARG A 548 4.47 -4.74 -9.06
N PHE A 549 4.46 -3.68 -9.88
CA PHE A 549 5.52 -2.66 -9.86
C PHE A 549 5.47 -1.71 -8.66
N ALA A 550 4.32 -1.61 -8.01
CA ALA A 550 4.22 -0.84 -6.77
C ALA A 550 5.05 -1.47 -5.63
N GLU A 551 5.47 -2.72 -5.80
CA GLU A 551 6.13 -3.50 -4.76
C GLU A 551 7.42 -4.16 -5.28
N GLY A 552 8.54 -3.91 -4.59
CA GLY A 552 9.80 -4.64 -4.83
C GLY A 552 10.64 -4.23 -6.05
N TRP A 553 10.20 -3.25 -6.86
CA TRP A 553 11.00 -2.75 -7.98
C TRP A 553 11.77 -1.49 -7.62
N ASP A 554 13.07 -1.50 -7.75
CA ASP A 554 13.97 -0.37 -7.48
C ASP A 554 14.69 0.06 -8.76
N ASN A 555 14.35 1.21 -9.31
CA ASN A 555 14.87 1.66 -10.59
C ASN A 555 15.00 3.19 -10.63
N TYR A 556 16.17 3.68 -11.02
CA TYR A 556 16.44 5.12 -11.18
C TYR A 556 16.04 5.67 -12.57
N ARG A 557 15.75 4.78 -13.53
CA ARG A 557 15.40 5.14 -14.90
C ARG A 557 13.98 5.68 -15.02
N ALA A 558 13.04 5.22 -14.18
CA ALA A 558 11.65 5.67 -14.23
C ALA A 558 11.58 7.21 -14.15
N SER A 559 11.07 7.87 -15.19
CA SER A 559 11.09 9.34 -15.30
C SER A 559 9.81 9.92 -15.86
N SER A 560 9.06 9.16 -16.67
CA SER A 560 7.74 9.51 -17.14
C SER A 560 6.74 8.43 -16.70
N LEU A 561 5.65 8.83 -16.06
CA LEU A 561 4.63 7.94 -15.54
C LEU A 561 3.28 8.25 -16.19
N THR A 562 2.70 7.28 -16.87
CA THR A 562 1.34 7.38 -17.38
C THR A 562 0.42 6.44 -16.61
N LEU A 563 -0.60 7.02 -15.99
CA LEU A 563 -1.56 6.32 -15.16
C LEU A 563 -2.81 5.99 -15.98
N LEU A 564 -3.11 4.69 -16.10
CA LEU A 564 -4.22 4.16 -16.87
C LEU A 564 -5.33 3.78 -15.90
N ARG A 565 -6.54 4.32 -16.02
CA ARG A 565 -7.77 3.98 -15.26
C ARG A 565 -7.58 3.34 -13.88
N LEU A 566 -6.90 3.95 -12.96
CA LEU A 566 -6.82 3.48 -11.59
C LEU A 566 -8.11 3.90 -10.83
N GLY A 567 -8.76 3.04 -10.06
CA GLY A 567 -10.04 3.31 -9.39
C GLY A 567 -9.97 4.35 -8.27
N GLN A 568 -11.09 4.98 -7.93
CA GLN A 568 -11.21 5.81 -6.72
C GLN A 568 -10.96 4.93 -5.48
N GLY A 569 -9.91 5.17 -4.74
CA GLY A 569 -9.54 4.41 -3.53
C GLY A 569 -8.15 3.79 -3.56
N GLU A 570 -7.38 3.96 -4.63
CA GLU A 570 -6.02 3.43 -4.75
C GLU A 570 -4.91 4.47 -4.48
N GLY A 571 -5.21 5.48 -3.67
CA GLY A 571 -4.26 6.55 -3.36
C GLY A 571 -2.92 6.06 -2.82
N SER A 572 -2.89 4.99 -2.00
CA SER A 572 -1.63 4.43 -1.48
C SER A 572 -0.76 3.82 -2.59
N LEU A 573 -1.36 3.11 -3.54
CA LEU A 573 -0.66 2.51 -4.69
C LEU A 573 0.01 3.59 -5.55
N ILE A 574 -0.70 4.69 -5.79
CA ILE A 574 -0.18 5.80 -6.58
C ILE A 574 1.00 6.47 -5.90
N ILE A 575 0.90 6.71 -4.59
CA ILE A 575 1.98 7.31 -3.81
C ILE A 575 3.22 6.42 -3.83
N GLN A 576 3.04 5.10 -3.73
CA GLN A 576 4.13 4.15 -3.83
C GLN A 576 4.79 4.19 -5.21
N MET A 577 3.99 4.20 -6.27
CA MET A 577 4.50 4.29 -7.65
C MET A 577 5.17 5.62 -7.93
N PHE A 578 4.53 6.71 -7.52
CA PHE A 578 5.13 8.04 -7.59
C PHE A 578 6.47 8.09 -6.85
N GLY A 579 6.52 7.56 -5.63
CA GLY A 579 7.74 7.47 -4.84
C GLY A 579 8.86 6.66 -5.52
N ARG A 580 8.54 5.76 -6.47
CA ARG A 580 9.53 5.04 -7.30
C ARG A 580 10.00 5.88 -8.47
N VAL A 581 9.07 6.54 -9.14
CA VAL A 581 9.39 7.40 -10.31
C VAL A 581 10.23 8.61 -9.91
N VAL A 582 10.01 9.16 -8.71
CA VAL A 582 10.84 10.27 -8.19
C VAL A 582 12.21 9.82 -7.66
N ARG A 583 12.53 8.53 -7.64
CA ARG A 583 13.87 8.08 -7.25
C ARG A 583 14.93 8.71 -8.15
N PHE A 584 16.02 9.11 -7.51
CA PHE A 584 17.08 9.83 -8.19
C PHE A 584 18.43 9.47 -7.59
N ALA A 585 19.43 9.25 -8.41
CA ALA A 585 20.79 9.03 -7.92
C ALA A 585 21.41 10.33 -7.40
N GLY A 586 21.20 11.44 -8.10
CA GLY A 586 21.58 12.76 -7.65
C GLY A 586 23.06 13.10 -7.74
N VAL A 587 23.47 14.19 -7.08
CA VAL A 587 24.86 14.66 -7.08
C VAL A 587 25.75 13.70 -6.30
N GLY A 588 26.74 13.11 -6.97
CA GLY A 588 27.64 12.13 -6.34
C GLY A 588 26.94 10.91 -5.73
N GLY A 589 25.72 10.57 -6.19
CA GLY A 589 24.95 9.45 -5.65
C GLY A 589 24.19 9.77 -4.35
N ASN A 590 24.04 11.04 -3.99
CA ASN A 590 23.43 11.43 -2.71
C ASN A 590 21.89 11.45 -2.70
N GLY A 591 21.27 11.15 -3.83
CA GLY A 591 19.81 11.18 -3.99
C GLY A 591 19.19 12.57 -4.14
N LYS A 592 19.99 13.65 -4.13
CA LYS A 592 19.49 15.03 -4.16
C LYS A 592 19.56 15.62 -5.57
N ARG A 593 18.53 16.36 -5.93
CA ARG A 593 18.51 17.19 -7.13
C ARG A 593 19.23 18.51 -6.93
N LEU A 594 19.69 19.12 -8.02
CA LEU A 594 20.22 20.48 -8.01
C LEU A 594 19.09 21.47 -7.68
N GLU A 595 19.42 22.53 -6.96
CA GLU A 595 18.47 23.58 -6.61
C GLU A 595 18.11 24.43 -7.85
N THR A 596 19.12 24.77 -8.62
CA THR A 596 18.98 25.53 -9.85
C THR A 596 19.67 24.76 -10.97
N PRO A 597 18.99 23.78 -11.59
CA PRO A 597 19.57 22.99 -12.67
C PRO A 597 19.75 23.83 -13.93
N PRO A 598 20.80 23.60 -14.72
CA PRO A 598 20.84 24.05 -16.11
C PRO A 598 19.60 23.57 -16.88
N GLU A 599 19.18 24.36 -17.88
CA GLU A 599 17.95 24.08 -18.63
C GLU A 599 17.93 22.67 -19.23
N VAL A 600 19.03 22.18 -19.77
CA VAL A 600 19.16 20.82 -20.32
C VAL A 600 19.05 19.70 -19.27
N LEU A 601 19.33 19.98 -17.99
CA LEU A 601 19.27 19.02 -16.92
C LEU A 601 17.96 19.06 -16.13
N ALA A 602 17.18 20.13 -16.21
CA ALA A 602 15.91 20.28 -15.53
C ALA A 602 14.92 19.13 -15.86
N PRO A 603 14.73 18.74 -17.15
CA PRO A 603 13.87 17.60 -17.49
C PRO A 603 14.35 16.26 -16.91
N LEU A 604 15.67 16.10 -16.74
CA LEU A 604 16.26 14.87 -16.22
C LEU A 604 16.12 14.72 -14.70
N GLN A 605 15.82 15.81 -14.03
CA GLN A 605 15.54 15.87 -12.59
C GLN A 605 14.05 16.00 -12.29
N THR A 606 13.18 15.89 -13.32
CA THR A 606 11.73 16.02 -13.22
C THR A 606 11.05 14.72 -13.60
N ALA A 607 10.14 14.26 -12.76
CA ALA A 607 9.23 13.16 -13.05
C ALA A 607 7.97 13.73 -13.73
N TYR A 608 7.66 13.29 -14.94
CA TYR A 608 6.43 13.71 -15.63
C TYR A 608 5.31 12.72 -15.39
N VAL A 609 4.17 13.21 -14.88
CA VAL A 609 3.01 12.38 -14.54
C VAL A 609 1.82 12.73 -15.40
N PHE A 610 1.30 11.75 -16.13
CA PHE A 610 0.14 11.85 -17.00
C PHE A 610 -0.97 10.95 -16.52
N GLY A 611 -2.22 11.42 -16.52
CA GLY A 611 -3.38 10.63 -16.16
C GLY A 611 -4.42 10.61 -17.27
N LEU A 612 -4.99 9.43 -17.55
CA LEU A 612 -5.97 9.25 -18.61
C LEU A 612 -7.44 9.51 -18.22
N LYS A 613 -7.75 9.77 -16.92
CA LYS A 613 -9.08 10.16 -16.44
C LYS A 613 -9.00 11.15 -15.30
N SER A 614 -9.73 12.26 -15.44
CA SER A 614 -9.62 13.46 -14.59
C SER A 614 -9.88 13.27 -13.10
N GLY A 615 -10.91 12.55 -12.68
CA GLY A 615 -11.25 12.38 -11.25
C GLY A 615 -10.22 11.62 -10.44
N TYR A 616 -9.34 10.94 -11.11
CA TYR A 616 -8.29 10.13 -10.58
C TYR A 616 -6.99 10.92 -10.36
N LEU A 617 -6.61 11.76 -11.32
CA LEU A 617 -5.48 12.67 -11.20
C LEU A 617 -5.71 13.65 -10.04
N ASP A 618 -6.95 14.11 -9.84
CA ASP A 618 -7.32 14.98 -8.73
C ASP A 618 -7.07 14.32 -7.37
N THR A 619 -7.38 13.02 -7.22
CA THR A 619 -7.10 12.27 -5.99
C THR A 619 -5.60 12.12 -5.75
N PHE A 620 -4.83 11.88 -6.81
CA PHE A 620 -3.37 11.83 -6.74
C PHE A 620 -2.77 13.18 -6.35
N LEU A 621 -3.21 14.25 -7.00
CA LEU A 621 -2.77 15.60 -6.70
C LEU A 621 -3.10 16.02 -5.27
N GLN A 622 -4.32 15.73 -4.84
CA GLN A 622 -4.74 16.02 -3.48
C GLN A 622 -3.86 15.26 -2.50
N SER A 623 -3.52 14.00 -2.78
CA SER A 623 -2.63 13.23 -1.93
C SER A 623 -1.19 13.79 -1.89
N LEU A 624 -0.69 14.37 -2.98
CA LEU A 624 0.60 15.07 -2.98
C LEU A 624 0.55 16.38 -2.19
N ILE A 625 -0.50 17.17 -2.38
CA ILE A 625 -0.74 18.40 -1.63
C ILE A 625 -0.89 18.07 -0.12
N ASP A 626 -1.63 17.02 0.20
CA ASP A 626 -1.81 16.55 1.56
C ASP A 626 -0.48 16.06 2.17
N ASN A 627 0.44 15.57 1.35
CA ASN A 627 1.82 15.27 1.73
C ASN A 627 2.72 16.52 1.78
N GLY A 628 2.14 17.73 1.68
CA GLY A 628 2.85 18.99 1.87
C GLY A 628 3.76 19.40 0.72
N VAL A 629 3.59 18.82 -0.46
CA VAL A 629 4.29 19.29 -1.67
C VAL A 629 3.63 20.58 -2.14
N PRO A 630 4.36 21.69 -2.26
CA PRO A 630 3.75 22.95 -2.68
C PRO A 630 3.22 22.81 -4.11
N ASP A 631 1.95 23.14 -4.28
CA ASP A 631 1.39 23.33 -5.62
C ASP A 631 2.01 24.59 -6.24
N ALA A 632 2.88 24.42 -7.21
CA ALA A 632 3.70 25.48 -7.78
C ALA A 632 2.88 26.58 -8.49
N LYS A 633 1.57 26.38 -8.70
CA LYS A 633 0.66 27.39 -9.29
C LYS A 633 -0.75 27.23 -8.74
N ARG A 634 -0.99 27.64 -7.50
CA ARG A 634 -2.35 27.85 -7.01
C ARG A 634 -2.83 29.21 -7.54
N ILE A 635 -3.54 29.21 -8.65
CA ILE A 635 -4.36 30.38 -9.06
C ILE A 635 -5.64 30.23 -8.24
N GLU A 636 -5.80 31.03 -7.21
CA GLU A 636 -7.08 31.15 -6.51
C GLU A 636 -8.05 31.88 -7.44
N CYS A 637 -8.89 31.12 -8.12
CA CYS A 637 -10.07 31.65 -8.76
C CYS A 637 -11.21 31.61 -7.75
N ASP A 638 -11.77 32.74 -7.41
CA ASP A 638 -13.02 32.84 -6.64
C ASP A 638 -14.16 32.23 -7.47
N VAL A 639 -14.33 30.93 -7.35
CA VAL A 639 -15.51 30.25 -7.85
C VAL A 639 -16.55 30.30 -6.75
N HIS A 640 -17.46 31.25 -6.84
CA HIS A 640 -18.66 31.23 -6.00
C HIS A 640 -19.54 30.04 -6.39
N LYS A 641 -19.25 28.87 -5.86
CA LYS A 641 -20.21 27.77 -5.79
C LYS A 641 -21.18 28.08 -4.67
N HIS A 642 -22.44 28.32 -5.00
CA HIS A 642 -23.51 28.15 -4.02
C HIS A 642 -23.41 26.71 -3.50
N ALA A 643 -22.95 26.56 -2.26
CA ALA A 643 -22.92 25.26 -1.62
C ALA A 643 -24.40 24.81 -1.49
N PRO A 644 -24.76 23.64 -2.03
CA PRO A 644 -26.08 23.10 -1.79
C PRO A 644 -26.29 22.89 -0.28
N PRO A 645 -27.54 22.93 0.19
CA PRO A 645 -27.81 22.72 1.61
C PRO A 645 -27.18 21.40 2.07
N VAL A 646 -26.42 21.44 3.15
CA VAL A 646 -25.72 20.25 3.68
C VAL A 646 -26.79 19.27 4.18
N LEU A 647 -27.06 18.24 3.40
CA LEU A 647 -27.88 17.12 3.84
C LEU A 647 -27.15 16.42 4.99
N ARG A 648 -27.88 16.18 6.07
CA ARG A 648 -27.37 15.47 7.25
C ARG A 648 -28.03 14.12 7.36
N SER A 649 -27.26 13.10 7.70
CA SER A 649 -27.76 11.78 8.05
C SER A 649 -27.47 11.46 9.51
N VAL A 650 -28.21 10.51 10.06
CA VAL A 650 -28.00 10.03 11.43
C VAL A 650 -27.07 8.81 11.37
N ARG A 651 -25.94 8.91 12.03
CA ARG A 651 -25.03 7.77 12.19
C ARG A 651 -25.07 7.24 13.60
N ALA A 652 -25.18 5.91 13.72
CA ALA A 652 -24.99 5.24 15.01
C ALA A 652 -23.49 5.16 15.32
N ILE A 653 -23.12 5.60 16.52
CA ILE A 653 -21.76 5.47 17.06
C ILE A 653 -21.80 4.33 18.06
N ALA A 654 -21.05 3.27 17.79
CA ALA A 654 -20.95 2.14 18.70
C ALA A 654 -20.32 2.57 20.02
N PRO A 655 -20.82 2.09 21.17
CA PRO A 655 -20.24 2.37 22.47
C PRO A 655 -18.88 1.65 22.58
N PRO A 656 -17.94 2.19 23.38
CA PRO A 656 -16.73 1.46 23.76
C PRO A 656 -17.09 0.11 24.43
N ALA A 657 -16.27 -0.90 24.24
CA ALA A 657 -16.55 -2.26 24.74
C ALA A 657 -16.68 -2.33 26.29
N HIS A 658 -16.07 -1.40 27.02
CA HIS A 658 -16.18 -1.32 28.47
C HIS A 658 -17.51 -0.70 28.98
N ASP A 659 -18.28 -0.02 28.10
CA ASP A 659 -19.54 0.65 28.46
C ASP A 659 -20.74 -0.30 28.53
N PHE A 660 -20.60 -1.54 28.09
CA PHE A 660 -21.63 -2.54 28.12
C PHE A 660 -21.08 -3.96 28.29
N HIS A 661 -21.88 -4.82 28.85
CA HIS A 661 -21.59 -6.24 29.00
C HIS A 661 -22.71 -7.06 28.37
N VAL A 662 -22.33 -8.11 27.67
CA VAL A 662 -23.27 -9.06 27.06
C VAL A 662 -23.04 -10.42 27.70
N SER A 663 -24.12 -11.01 28.22
CA SER A 663 -24.09 -12.37 28.78
C SER A 663 -25.07 -13.25 28.02
N ALA A 664 -24.55 -14.30 27.43
CA ALA A 664 -25.29 -15.40 26.83
C ALA A 664 -25.12 -16.63 27.68
N THR A 665 -25.74 -16.63 28.87
CA THR A 665 -25.73 -17.75 29.80
C THR A 665 -27.12 -18.35 29.94
N GLY A 666 -27.22 -19.67 30.06
CA GLY A 666 -28.49 -20.39 30.12
C GLY A 666 -29.32 -20.25 28.83
N SER A 667 -30.63 -20.16 28.93
CA SER A 667 -31.55 -20.09 27.79
C SER A 667 -32.17 -18.72 27.52
N GLY A 668 -32.14 -17.82 28.52
CA GLY A 668 -32.84 -16.52 28.47
C GLY A 668 -32.26 -15.50 27.50
N TRP A 669 -31.00 -15.62 27.12
CA TRP A 669 -30.30 -14.69 26.25
C TRP A 669 -30.90 -14.60 24.82
N LEU A 670 -31.56 -15.67 24.37
CA LEU A 670 -32.20 -15.76 23.04
C LEU A 670 -33.47 -14.95 22.89
N ALA A 671 -34.11 -14.51 23.99
CA ALA A 671 -35.40 -13.83 23.96
C ALA A 671 -35.43 -12.55 23.11
N GLY A 672 -34.27 -11.99 22.87
CA GLY A 672 -34.18 -10.77 22.08
C GLY A 672 -33.40 -10.88 20.80
N VAL A 673 -32.95 -12.07 20.45
CA VAL A 673 -32.18 -12.31 19.21
C VAL A 673 -33.15 -12.56 18.05
N ASN A 674 -32.88 -11.92 16.92
CA ASN A 674 -33.67 -12.15 15.70
C ASN A 674 -33.35 -13.53 15.13
N LYS A 675 -34.32 -14.13 14.41
CA LYS A 675 -34.10 -15.37 13.69
C LYS A 675 -33.04 -15.19 12.61
N VAL A 676 -32.01 -16.03 12.60
CA VAL A 676 -30.92 -16.01 11.62
C VAL A 676 -31.14 -17.04 10.53
N LYS A 677 -30.75 -16.74 9.30
CA LYS A 677 -30.82 -17.66 8.17
C LYS A 677 -29.41 -18.05 7.72
N VAL A 678 -29.18 -19.35 7.60
CA VAL A 678 -27.92 -19.91 7.09
C VAL A 678 -28.23 -20.62 5.77
N SER A 679 -27.74 -20.10 4.65
CA SER A 679 -27.96 -20.72 3.35
C SER A 679 -26.75 -21.57 2.95
N LEU A 680 -26.98 -22.83 2.64
CA LEU A 680 -26.01 -23.78 2.10
C LEU A 680 -26.03 -23.82 0.57
N THR A 681 -27.03 -23.21 -0.07
CA THR A 681 -27.21 -23.24 -1.53
C THR A 681 -26.15 -22.40 -2.28
N ALA A 682 -25.66 -21.34 -1.67
CA ALA A 682 -24.61 -20.51 -2.26
C ALA A 682 -23.27 -21.27 -2.46
N SER A 683 -22.93 -22.20 -1.57
CA SER A 683 -21.72 -23.03 -1.71
C SER A 683 -21.86 -24.09 -2.82
N ILE A 684 -23.07 -24.58 -3.05
CA ILE A 684 -23.38 -25.54 -4.14
C ILE A 684 -23.30 -24.83 -5.50
N ALA A 685 -23.80 -23.60 -5.58
CA ALA A 685 -23.71 -22.79 -6.79
C ALA A 685 -22.24 -22.53 -7.19
N THR A 686 -21.39 -22.25 -6.23
CA THR A 686 -19.95 -22.00 -6.48
C THR A 686 -19.20 -23.26 -6.89
N SER A 687 -19.54 -24.43 -6.37
CA SER A 687 -18.90 -25.71 -6.76
C SER A 687 -19.34 -26.18 -8.16
N LYS A 688 -20.58 -25.95 -8.54
CA LYS A 688 -21.10 -26.28 -9.89
C LYS A 688 -20.62 -25.33 -10.99
N LEU A 689 -20.31 -24.08 -10.67
CA LEU A 689 -19.67 -23.13 -11.60
C LEU A 689 -18.26 -23.57 -12.01
N LYS A 690 -17.54 -24.33 -11.19
CA LYS A 690 -16.24 -24.89 -11.56
C LYS A 690 -16.33 -25.98 -12.64
N ASP A 691 -17.47 -26.67 -12.76
CA ASP A 691 -17.68 -27.76 -13.71
C ASP A 691 -18.37 -27.31 -15.03
N GLY A 692 -18.48 -26.02 -15.29
CA GLY A 692 -18.84 -25.45 -16.60
C GLY A 692 -20.32 -25.55 -17.02
N ASN A 693 -21.23 -25.97 -16.15
CA ASN A 693 -22.63 -26.16 -16.48
C ASN A 693 -23.56 -25.07 -15.88
N VAL A 694 -23.76 -24.00 -16.61
CA VAL A 694 -24.53 -22.80 -16.17
C VAL A 694 -26.04 -23.01 -16.20
N SER A 695 -26.55 -23.97 -16.97
CA SER A 695 -27.99 -24.14 -17.23
C SER A 695 -28.79 -24.73 -16.07
N ALA A 696 -28.15 -25.28 -15.05
CA ALA A 696 -28.82 -25.95 -13.93
C ALA A 696 -29.10 -25.04 -12.71
N LEU A 697 -28.75 -23.75 -12.76
CA LEU A 697 -28.78 -22.86 -11.59
C LEU A 697 -30.04 -21.98 -11.50
N GLN A 698 -30.84 -21.87 -12.58
CA GLN A 698 -32.10 -21.14 -12.54
C GLN A 698 -33.18 -22.02 -11.93
N GLY A 699 -33.41 -21.91 -10.61
CA GLY A 699 -34.50 -22.56 -9.93
C GLY A 699 -34.22 -23.29 -8.62
N MET A 700 -32.95 -23.34 -8.14
CA MET A 700 -32.64 -23.94 -6.83
C MET A 700 -32.93 -22.96 -5.68
N VAL A 701 -34.20 -22.85 -5.31
CA VAL A 701 -34.56 -22.22 -4.02
C VAL A 701 -34.27 -23.25 -2.92
N GLY A 702 -33.36 -22.92 -2.00
CA GLY A 702 -33.08 -23.78 -0.83
C GLY A 702 -34.38 -23.98 0.00
N GLN A 703 -34.68 -25.21 0.37
CA GLN A 703 -35.77 -25.52 1.31
C GLN A 703 -35.26 -25.42 2.75
N ASP A 704 -36.17 -25.21 3.69
CA ASP A 704 -35.83 -25.24 5.11
C ASP A 704 -35.53 -26.70 5.54
N ILE A 705 -34.25 -26.96 5.82
CA ILE A 705 -33.73 -28.25 6.29
C ILE A 705 -33.31 -28.18 7.77
N THR A 706 -33.83 -27.23 8.54
CA THR A 706 -33.52 -27.05 9.96
C THR A 706 -33.86 -28.30 10.78
N ALA A 707 -34.96 -28.94 10.45
CA ALA A 707 -35.40 -30.19 11.10
C ALA A 707 -34.38 -31.34 10.89
N GLU A 708 -33.82 -31.45 9.67
CA GLU A 708 -32.75 -32.43 9.40
C GLU A 708 -31.51 -32.14 10.25
N PHE A 709 -31.10 -30.87 10.34
CA PHE A 709 -29.99 -30.51 11.19
C PHE A 709 -30.22 -30.87 12.66
N LYS A 710 -31.42 -30.55 13.17
CA LYS A 710 -31.79 -30.82 14.57
C LYS A 710 -31.74 -32.30 14.93
N GLN A 711 -32.06 -33.22 14.00
CA GLN A 711 -31.94 -34.65 14.21
C GLN A 711 -30.50 -35.10 14.51
N TRP A 712 -29.52 -34.43 13.90
CA TRP A 712 -28.11 -34.79 14.05
C TRP A 712 -27.37 -34.03 15.14
N THR A 713 -28.04 -33.11 15.85
CA THR A 713 -27.40 -32.33 16.93
C THR A 713 -26.88 -33.17 18.10
N VAL A 714 -27.36 -34.41 18.26
CA VAL A 714 -26.87 -35.38 19.25
C VAL A 714 -25.43 -35.86 18.95
N LEU A 715 -25.02 -35.81 17.69
CA LEU A 715 -23.68 -36.24 17.25
C LEU A 715 -22.65 -35.09 17.22
N LEU A 716 -23.02 -33.91 17.61
CA LEU A 716 -22.13 -32.75 17.60
C LEU A 716 -21.09 -32.82 18.72
N ASP A 717 -19.84 -32.52 18.38
CA ASP A 717 -18.78 -32.27 19.37
C ASP A 717 -18.99 -30.87 19.99
N ARG A 718 -19.70 -30.84 21.11
CA ARG A 718 -20.03 -29.61 21.85
C ARG A 718 -18.79 -28.87 22.32
N ASP A 719 -17.76 -29.58 22.71
CA ASP A 719 -16.51 -29.01 23.21
C ASP A 719 -15.74 -28.35 22.04
N ALA A 720 -15.74 -28.99 20.88
CA ALA A 720 -15.17 -28.38 19.69
C ALA A 720 -15.88 -27.07 19.31
N VAL A 721 -17.22 -27.11 19.29
CA VAL A 721 -18.02 -25.87 19.01
C VAL A 721 -17.75 -24.81 20.07
N TYR A 722 -17.65 -25.18 21.34
CA TYR A 722 -17.34 -24.22 22.42
C TYR A 722 -15.97 -23.59 22.23
N ARG A 723 -14.93 -24.39 21.98
CA ARG A 723 -13.58 -23.87 21.72
C ARG A 723 -13.56 -22.94 20.52
N GLU A 724 -14.23 -23.30 19.44
CA GLU A 724 -14.34 -22.45 18.24
C GLU A 724 -15.03 -21.10 18.57
N MET A 725 -16.07 -21.09 19.39
CA MET A 725 -16.73 -19.86 19.83
C MET A 725 -15.82 -19.00 20.72
N VAL A 726 -15.02 -19.62 21.59
CA VAL A 726 -14.02 -18.88 22.39
C VAL A 726 -12.99 -18.21 21.48
N GLU A 727 -12.44 -18.96 20.52
CA GLU A 727 -11.47 -18.40 19.56
C GLU A 727 -12.10 -17.30 18.69
N TRP A 728 -13.30 -17.56 18.19
CA TRP A 728 -14.01 -16.53 17.42
C TRP A 728 -14.26 -15.25 18.25
N LYS A 729 -14.69 -15.37 19.50
CA LYS A 729 -14.86 -14.25 20.42
C LYS A 729 -13.55 -13.46 20.57
N ARG A 730 -12.40 -14.15 20.72
CA ARG A 730 -11.07 -13.54 20.84
C ARG A 730 -10.72 -12.78 19.55
N THR A 731 -10.96 -13.34 18.38
CA THR A 731 -10.70 -12.67 17.09
C THR A 731 -11.55 -11.42 16.91
N GLN A 732 -12.79 -11.41 17.45
CA GLN A 732 -13.65 -10.23 17.46
C GLN A 732 -13.28 -9.20 18.53
N ARG A 733 -12.36 -9.52 19.45
CA ARG A 733 -12.00 -8.69 20.62
C ARG A 733 -13.18 -8.32 21.51
N TRP A 734 -14.17 -9.22 21.63
CA TRP A 734 -15.35 -9.00 22.44
C TRP A 734 -15.12 -9.46 23.90
N TRP A 735 -14.23 -8.74 24.59
CA TRP A 735 -13.87 -9.04 25.99
C TRP A 735 -15.04 -8.86 26.97
N ASN A 736 -15.99 -8.02 26.58
CA ASN A 736 -17.23 -7.73 27.29
C ASN A 736 -18.38 -8.72 26.97
N PHE A 737 -18.11 -9.83 26.26
CA PHE A 737 -19.06 -10.88 25.95
C PHE A 737 -18.75 -12.14 26.73
N ALA A 738 -19.66 -12.58 27.61
CA ALA A 738 -19.58 -13.83 28.35
C ALA A 738 -20.58 -14.85 27.83
N PHE A 739 -20.20 -16.11 27.72
CA PHE A 739 -21.07 -17.21 27.42
C PHE A 739 -20.56 -18.50 28.09
N ASP A 740 -21.47 -19.47 28.28
CA ASP A 740 -21.19 -20.79 28.84
C ASP A 740 -21.55 -21.92 27.86
N ALA A 741 -21.25 -23.18 28.20
CA ALA A 741 -21.59 -24.30 27.34
C ALA A 741 -23.12 -24.47 27.16
N GLN A 742 -23.90 -24.10 28.17
CA GLN A 742 -25.36 -24.19 28.13
C GLN A 742 -25.96 -23.22 27.12
N ALA A 743 -25.29 -22.09 26.87
CA ALA A 743 -25.68 -21.14 25.83
C ALA A 743 -25.64 -21.75 24.43
N ILE A 744 -24.67 -22.64 24.16
CA ILE A 744 -24.56 -23.34 22.87
C ILE A 744 -25.70 -24.32 22.72
N ASP A 745 -25.99 -25.09 23.75
CA ASP A 745 -27.12 -26.02 23.72
C ASP A 745 -28.44 -25.32 23.53
N SER A 746 -28.67 -24.23 24.24
CA SER A 746 -29.88 -23.42 24.09
C SER A 746 -29.99 -22.79 22.71
N ALA A 747 -28.87 -22.38 22.11
CA ALA A 747 -28.82 -21.85 20.75
C ALA A 747 -29.26 -22.91 19.72
N LEU A 748 -28.68 -24.11 19.81
CA LEU A 748 -28.95 -25.19 18.86
C LEU A 748 -30.33 -25.83 19.04
N ALA A 749 -30.89 -25.80 20.24
CA ALA A 749 -32.28 -26.23 20.51
C ALA A 749 -33.31 -25.20 20.09
N SER A 750 -32.95 -23.93 19.90
CA SER A 750 -33.87 -22.83 19.68
C SER A 750 -34.55 -22.86 18.31
N GLU A 751 -35.67 -22.10 18.18
CA GLU A 751 -36.29 -21.76 16.90
C GLU A 751 -35.75 -20.47 16.26
N LYS A 752 -34.61 -19.97 16.78
CA LYS A 752 -34.01 -18.71 16.36
C LYS A 752 -33.10 -18.79 15.14
N PHE A 753 -33.09 -19.93 14.46
CA PHE A 753 -32.36 -20.09 13.21
C PHE A 753 -33.16 -20.91 12.17
N GLU A 754 -32.74 -20.75 10.92
CA GLU A 754 -33.29 -21.45 9.75
C GLU A 754 -32.13 -21.81 8.82
N ILE A 755 -32.04 -23.07 8.44
CA ILE A 755 -31.02 -23.57 7.53
C ILE A 755 -31.66 -23.87 6.20
N LEU A 756 -31.24 -23.17 5.15
CA LEU A 756 -31.74 -23.38 3.78
C LEU A 756 -30.75 -24.23 2.98
N GLY A 757 -31.20 -25.32 2.45
CA GLY A 757 -30.41 -26.26 1.69
C GLY A 757 -31.24 -27.22 0.86
N LEU A 758 -30.63 -28.28 0.31
CA LEU A 758 -31.33 -29.34 -0.40
C LEU A 758 -31.68 -30.46 0.60
N PRO A 759 -32.88 -31.06 0.51
CA PRO A 759 -33.25 -32.21 1.34
C PRO A 759 -32.20 -33.34 1.26
N GLY A 760 -31.87 -33.91 2.40
CA GLY A 760 -30.86 -34.97 2.51
C GLY A 760 -29.40 -34.49 2.47
N MET A 761 -29.17 -33.20 2.36
CA MET A 761 -27.82 -32.61 2.29
C MET A 761 -27.01 -32.77 3.59
N LEU A 762 -27.71 -32.91 4.72
CA LEU A 762 -27.13 -33.03 6.03
C LEU A 762 -27.06 -34.49 6.53
N ALA A 763 -27.39 -35.49 5.69
CA ALA A 763 -27.29 -36.87 6.02
C ALA A 763 -25.84 -37.25 6.41
N VAL A 764 -25.67 -37.86 7.57
CA VAL A 764 -24.37 -38.34 8.07
C VAL A 764 -24.13 -39.74 7.54
N ARG A 765 -23.12 -39.92 6.73
CA ARG A 765 -22.71 -41.22 6.16
C ARG A 765 -21.27 -41.55 6.52
N GLU A 766 -20.44 -40.53 6.71
CA GLU A 766 -19.01 -40.63 6.96
C GLU A 766 -18.57 -39.70 8.08
N THR A 767 -17.38 -39.92 8.62
CA THR A 767 -16.79 -39.06 9.67
C THR A 767 -16.57 -37.62 9.20
N THR A 768 -16.32 -37.42 7.93
CA THR A 768 -16.20 -36.10 7.31
C THR A 768 -17.49 -35.27 7.37
N ASP A 769 -18.65 -35.96 7.41
CA ASP A 769 -19.97 -35.32 7.55
C ASP A 769 -20.15 -34.73 8.95
N LEU A 770 -19.57 -35.35 9.96
CA LEU A 770 -19.59 -34.84 11.34
C LEU A 770 -18.82 -33.51 11.45
N ALA A 771 -17.67 -33.42 10.78
CA ALA A 771 -16.93 -32.17 10.74
C ALA A 771 -17.71 -31.05 10.05
N ARG A 772 -18.48 -31.39 8.98
CA ARG A 772 -19.38 -30.45 8.32
C ARG A 772 -20.52 -30.00 9.23
N LEU A 773 -21.11 -30.91 10.00
CA LEU A 773 -22.18 -30.59 10.96
C LEU A 773 -21.65 -29.70 12.10
N ASN A 774 -20.47 -29.97 12.64
CA ASN A 774 -19.85 -29.13 13.66
C ASN A 774 -19.59 -27.71 13.14
N ARG A 775 -19.06 -27.56 11.94
CA ARG A 775 -18.88 -26.23 11.32
C ARG A 775 -20.22 -25.49 11.09
N LEU A 776 -21.26 -26.22 10.72
CA LEU A 776 -22.60 -25.64 10.57
C LEU A 776 -23.14 -25.20 11.92
N ALA A 777 -23.00 -26.03 12.96
CA ALA A 777 -23.37 -25.70 14.34
C ALA A 777 -22.65 -24.45 14.82
N SER A 778 -21.33 -24.38 14.63
CA SER A 778 -20.53 -23.21 14.95
C SER A 778 -21.00 -21.96 14.21
N THR A 779 -21.37 -22.10 12.93
CA THR A 779 -21.89 -20.98 12.13
C THR A 779 -23.23 -20.47 12.67
N VAL A 780 -24.13 -21.36 13.07
CA VAL A 780 -25.44 -21.00 13.65
C VAL A 780 -25.22 -20.28 14.99
N VAL A 781 -24.43 -20.88 15.89
CA VAL A 781 -24.17 -20.33 17.23
C VAL A 781 -23.50 -18.96 17.11
N ARG A 782 -22.49 -18.83 16.25
CA ARG A 782 -21.79 -17.58 16.00
C ARG A 782 -22.74 -16.47 15.59
N ARG A 783 -23.61 -16.72 14.62
CA ARG A 783 -24.59 -15.72 14.16
C ARG A 783 -25.59 -15.31 15.23
N LEU A 784 -25.99 -16.24 16.08
CA LEU A 784 -26.88 -15.94 17.20
C LEU A 784 -26.16 -15.10 18.27
N PHE A 785 -24.92 -15.44 18.60
CA PHE A 785 -24.09 -14.66 19.51
C PHE A 785 -23.82 -13.25 18.97
N GLU A 786 -23.53 -13.14 17.68
CA GLU A 786 -23.37 -11.86 16.99
C GLU A 786 -24.67 -11.02 17.09
N GLY A 787 -25.83 -11.65 16.86
CA GLY A 787 -27.13 -10.99 17.01
C GLY A 787 -27.38 -10.48 18.43
N ALA A 788 -27.03 -11.28 19.46
CA ALA A 788 -27.12 -10.87 20.86
C ALA A 788 -26.18 -9.71 21.19
N TYR A 789 -24.93 -9.78 20.73
CA TYR A 789 -23.93 -8.73 20.95
C TYR A 789 -24.34 -7.41 20.29
N ARG A 790 -24.64 -7.45 18.99
CA ARG A 790 -25.05 -6.26 18.23
C ARG A 790 -26.32 -5.59 18.78
N LYS A 791 -27.24 -6.39 19.30
CA LYS A 791 -28.43 -5.84 19.93
C LYS A 791 -28.12 -5.01 21.16
N GLN A 792 -27.19 -5.46 22.01
CA GLN A 792 -26.79 -4.68 23.20
C GLN A 792 -25.92 -3.49 22.81
N GLU A 793 -25.00 -3.66 21.88
CA GLU A 793 -24.21 -2.59 21.30
C GLU A 793 -25.13 -1.48 20.75
N ASN A 794 -26.12 -1.85 19.91
CA ASN A 794 -27.08 -0.89 19.36
C ASN A 794 -27.92 -0.18 20.42
N ARG A 795 -28.30 -0.86 21.51
CA ARG A 795 -29.03 -0.24 22.63
C ARG A 795 -28.22 0.84 23.33
N LYS A 796 -26.93 0.73 23.34
CA LYS A 796 -25.99 1.66 23.97
C LYS A 796 -25.38 2.64 22.98
N SER A 797 -25.60 2.41 21.68
CA SER A 797 -25.12 3.31 20.63
C SER A 797 -25.75 4.69 20.75
N ARG A 798 -24.93 5.69 20.54
CA ARG A 798 -25.35 7.08 20.40
C ARG A 798 -25.59 7.40 18.93
N TYR A 799 -26.40 8.42 18.67
CA TYR A 799 -26.63 8.88 17.32
C TYR A 799 -26.02 10.27 17.15
N ALA A 800 -25.29 10.48 16.07
CA ALA A 800 -24.77 11.76 15.68
C ALA A 800 -25.28 12.16 14.30
N LEU A 801 -25.54 13.45 14.13
CA LEU A 801 -25.82 14.02 12.82
C LEU A 801 -24.50 14.27 12.10
N ILE A 802 -24.31 13.59 10.98
CA ILE A 802 -23.16 13.76 10.10
C ILE A 802 -23.61 14.26 8.74
N ALA A 803 -22.72 14.88 8.00
CA ALA A 803 -23.01 15.26 6.61
C ALA A 803 -23.25 14.00 5.75
N ALA A 804 -24.17 14.07 4.80
CA ALA A 804 -24.58 12.90 4.02
C ALA A 804 -23.42 12.25 3.25
N HIS A 805 -22.48 13.06 2.76
CA HIS A 805 -21.28 12.57 2.09
C HIS A 805 -20.31 11.79 2.99
N GLU A 806 -20.42 11.95 4.31
CA GLU A 806 -19.63 11.21 5.32
C GLU A 806 -20.31 9.91 5.75
N SER A 807 -21.57 9.71 5.37
CA SER A 807 -22.39 8.56 5.80
C SER A 807 -22.11 7.27 5.04
N GLY A 808 -21.30 7.32 3.96
CA GLY A 808 -21.09 6.19 3.05
C GLY A 808 -22.26 5.92 2.10
N ILE A 809 -23.27 6.78 2.09
CA ILE A 809 -24.37 6.70 1.11
C ILE A 809 -23.80 7.11 -0.26
N PRO A 810 -24.05 6.32 -1.34
CA PRO A 810 -23.60 6.68 -2.66
C PRO A 810 -24.07 8.06 -3.09
N GLU A 811 -23.19 8.83 -3.73
CA GLU A 811 -23.45 10.24 -4.11
C GLU A 811 -24.70 10.43 -4.96
N GLN A 812 -25.05 9.44 -5.78
CA GLN A 812 -26.24 9.46 -6.61
C GLN A 812 -27.55 9.66 -5.82
N TYR A 813 -27.65 9.10 -4.61
CA TYR A 813 -28.88 9.17 -3.82
C TYR A 813 -29.12 10.58 -3.24
N TYR A 814 -28.08 11.30 -2.82
CA TYR A 814 -28.32 12.67 -2.36
C TYR A 814 -28.32 13.69 -3.50
N LYS A 815 -27.78 13.38 -4.68
CA LYS A 815 -28.05 14.16 -5.90
C LYS A 815 -29.51 14.07 -6.33
N GLU A 816 -30.12 12.89 -6.24
CA GLU A 816 -31.55 12.73 -6.50
C GLU A 816 -32.41 13.52 -5.51
N VAL A 817 -32.09 13.48 -4.22
CA VAL A 817 -32.81 14.27 -3.20
C VAL A 817 -32.61 15.77 -3.38
N GLN A 818 -31.41 16.22 -3.75
CA GLN A 818 -31.14 17.63 -4.05
C GLN A 818 -31.88 18.13 -5.30
N ASN A 819 -32.06 17.27 -6.30
CA ASN A 819 -32.79 17.62 -7.51
C ASN A 819 -34.31 17.55 -7.33
N ALA A 820 -34.79 16.88 -6.28
CA ALA A 820 -36.20 16.77 -5.93
C ALA A 820 -36.69 17.89 -4.99
N SER A 821 -35.78 18.62 -4.38
CA SER A 821 -36.04 19.79 -3.51
C SER A 821 -35.77 21.10 -4.27
#